data_58b51506cc3939882cdf8df2e129ddeb
#
_entry.id   58b51506cc3939882cdf8df2e129ddeb
#
_cell.length_a   1.000
_cell.length_b   1.000
_cell.length_c   1.000
_cell.angle_alpha   90.00
_cell.angle_beta   90.00
_cell.angle_gamma   90.00
#
_symmetry.space_group_name_H-M   'P 1'
#
loop_
_entity.id
_entity.type
_entity.pdbx_description
1 polymer ?
#
loop_
_entity_poly.entity_id
_entity_poly.type
_entity_poly.pdbx_seq_one_letter_code
_entity_poly.pdbx_strand_id
1 'polypeptide(L)'
;MPELAKTYDPVGTEARWQKAWEDEGAFHPDPAAEGEPFAVVIPPPNVTGSLXMGHAXNTALIDTIVRYQRLAGKNVLCLPGTDHASIAVQTILEKQLKKEGXTRHDLGRDVFLERAWQWKAESGGRIVDQLRRLGYSVDWRRQRFTLDEGLSEAVKEAFVRLHEQGLIYRGEYLVNWCPASGSAVSDLEVEMKEVDGHLWHFRYPLSSGEGHLEVATTRPETMLGDTAVAVNPTDERYAHLVGQTLDLPFTNRQIPIVADGHVDKDFGTGCVKVTPAHDPNDFAIGQRHDLAQITVMRKNGTMNAEAGRFEGLDRFEARKSVVEALDREGLLVKVESYRHSVPHSDRGKVPVEPLLSTQWFVKTEPLAARCREALAKQEPRFIPERWDKVYRDWLTDIRDWCISRQLWWGHRIPAWFVTSESGGRYTDTTPXVVARNEGDALAKAQEQFGAEARIEQDEDVLDTWFSSGLWPFSTLGWPDADXADLQRWYPTSTLVTGFDIIFFWVARMTMMAGAFTGEMPFKDVYIHGLVRDEQNRKMSKSAGNGIDPLLLIERYGTDALRFALVREVAGAGQDVRLDYDRKKDTSATVEASRNFANKLWXATRFALMNLGGATPAVLGEPDPALLQLSDRWILSRLARVNRETADRYANYGLGEAAKGLYEFAWNDVCDWYLELSKRRLNPGEHPSEEALEDQLTAKQVLAKVISQMHLMLHPLMPHLTEELWHSVTAASETTFLALQXWPVVDEIALDDRLEASFSXLIAAIRVVRNLRAVAGLKPSQPVPVRFVTGRPALMAVFEQGTADITALTRAESVELMTPLQAEAAPVARALAGVSGELQVLLPIEGLVDLEALQGRLEKDIAKAEKEIKGLAGRLGNPNFAEKAPAAVVAECKANLAEAEVQAQLARKRLVDLG
;
A
#
# COMPACT_ATOMS: atom_id res chain seq x y z
N MET A 1 -23.21 20.67 28.53
CA MET A 1 -22.15 20.09 27.68
C MET A 1 -21.20 19.27 28.52
N PRO A 2 -20.95 18.03 28.11
CA PRO A 2 -19.96 17.26 28.87
C PRO A 2 -18.59 17.87 28.67
N GLU A 3 -17.82 17.93 29.74
CA GLU A 3 -16.45 18.43 29.64
C GLU A 3 -15.58 17.38 29.03
N LEU A 4 -14.61 17.82 28.24
CA LEU A 4 -13.61 16.94 27.66
C LEU A 4 -12.74 16.43 28.80
N ALA A 5 -12.47 15.12 28.83
CA ALA A 5 -11.62 14.55 29.87
C ALA A 5 -10.23 15.17 29.83
N LYS A 6 -9.54 15.12 30.97
CA LYS A 6 -8.23 15.73 31.06
C LYS A 6 -7.23 15.08 30.13
N THR A 7 -7.34 13.76 29.91
CA THR A 7 -6.47 13.03 29.02
C THR A 7 -7.31 12.27 27.99
N TYR A 8 -6.70 12.04 26.83
CA TYR A 8 -7.35 11.32 25.77
C TYR A 8 -7.26 9.80 26.00
N ASP A 9 -8.41 9.13 25.91
CA ASP A 9 -8.49 7.68 25.98
C ASP A 9 -8.87 7.17 24.59
N PRO A 10 -7.89 6.78 23.76
CA PRO A 10 -8.24 6.39 22.40
C PRO A 10 -9.09 5.14 22.30
N VAL A 11 -8.80 4.12 23.11
CA VAL A 11 -9.50 2.84 22.97
C VAL A 11 -10.99 3.00 23.24
N GLY A 12 -11.35 3.64 24.33
CA GLY A 12 -12.77 3.83 24.66
C GLY A 12 -13.47 4.75 23.67
N THR A 13 -12.80 5.81 23.25
CA THR A 13 -13.36 6.74 22.28
C THR A 13 -13.61 6.07 20.93
N GLU A 14 -12.66 5.29 20.48
CA GLU A 14 -12.76 4.62 19.18
C GLU A 14 -13.91 3.60 19.19
N ALA A 15 -14.02 2.81 20.24
CA ALA A 15 -15.09 1.83 20.33
C ALA A 15 -16.46 2.50 20.31
N ARG A 16 -16.58 3.60 21.04
CA ARG A 16 -17.87 4.30 21.13
C ARG A 16 -18.30 4.87 19.79
N TRP A 17 -17.39 5.50 19.04
CA TRP A 17 -17.75 6.09 17.76
C TRP A 17 -17.97 5.04 16.69
N GLN A 18 -17.18 3.97 16.69
CA GLN A 18 -17.40 2.87 15.74
C GLN A 18 -18.81 2.30 15.91
N LYS A 19 -19.23 2.11 17.17
CA LYS A 19 -20.57 1.62 17.43
C LYS A 19 -21.63 2.62 17.00
N ALA A 20 -21.44 3.90 17.31
CA ALA A 20 -22.43 4.93 16.98
C ALA A 20 -22.60 5.05 15.47
N TRP A 21 -21.52 5.09 14.71
CA TRP A 21 -21.60 5.19 13.27
C TRP A 21 -22.36 4.00 12.70
N GLU A 22 -22.04 2.80 13.17
CA GLU A 22 -22.67 1.61 12.63
C GLU A 22 -24.16 1.52 13.01
N ASP A 23 -24.47 1.80 14.27
CA ASP A 23 -25.85 1.75 14.75
C ASP A 23 -26.76 2.71 14.00
N GLU A 24 -26.23 3.89 13.65
CA GLU A 24 -27.02 4.90 12.95
C GLU A 24 -26.94 4.79 11.43
N GLY A 25 -26.20 3.83 10.92
CA GLY A 25 -26.08 3.64 9.49
C GLY A 25 -25.35 4.78 8.79
N ALA A 26 -24.37 5.36 9.44
CA ALA A 26 -23.67 6.54 8.90
C ALA A 26 -23.07 6.27 7.53
N PHE A 27 -22.65 5.04 7.26
CA PHE A 27 -21.95 4.69 6.04
C PHE A 27 -22.75 3.74 5.16
N HIS A 28 -24.07 3.78 5.30
CA HIS A 28 -25.02 2.96 4.53
C HIS A 28 -25.71 3.84 3.49
N PRO A 29 -25.12 4.00 2.30
CA PRO A 29 -25.70 4.92 1.34
C PRO A 29 -26.98 4.38 0.69
N ASP A 30 -27.85 5.30 0.35
CA ASP A 30 -29.06 5.00 -0.41
C ASP A 30 -28.72 5.29 -1.89
N PRO A 31 -28.92 4.32 -2.79
CA PRO A 31 -28.63 4.60 -4.21
C PRO A 31 -29.46 5.72 -4.79
N ALA A 32 -30.62 6.06 -4.19
CA ALA A 32 -31.45 7.16 -4.67
C ALA A 32 -31.06 8.52 -4.09
N ALA A 33 -30.11 8.58 -3.17
CA ALA A 33 -29.72 9.83 -2.55
C ALA A 33 -29.01 10.76 -3.53
N GLU A 34 -29.10 12.06 -3.24
CA GLU A 34 -28.42 13.07 -4.05
C GLU A 34 -26.90 13.00 -3.85
N GLY A 35 -26.17 13.65 -4.74
CA GLY A 35 -24.75 13.68 -4.72
C GLY A 35 -24.19 12.81 -5.83
N GLU A 36 -23.03 13.22 -6.34
CA GLU A 36 -22.35 12.43 -7.36
C GLU A 36 -21.92 11.10 -6.76
N PRO A 37 -22.17 9.99 -7.45
CA PRO A 37 -21.77 8.69 -6.88
C PRO A 37 -20.24 8.55 -6.82
N PHE A 38 -19.78 7.94 -5.75
CA PHE A 38 -18.38 7.60 -5.58
C PHE A 38 -18.31 6.23 -4.93
N ALA A 39 -17.66 5.27 -5.58
CA ALA A 39 -17.65 3.90 -5.06
C ALA A 39 -16.24 3.36 -5.02
N VAL A 40 -15.96 2.65 -3.94
CA VAL A 40 -14.76 1.82 -3.82
C VAL A 40 -15.20 0.45 -3.33
N VAL A 41 -14.79 -0.60 -4.05
CA VAL A 41 -14.90 -1.95 -3.51
C VAL A 41 -13.53 -2.29 -2.96
N ILE A 42 -13.47 -2.69 -1.71
CA ILE A 42 -12.18 -2.90 -1.09
C ILE A 42 -11.52 -4.16 -1.65
N PRO A 43 -10.16 -4.21 -1.65
CA PRO A 43 -9.51 -5.49 -1.93
C PRO A 43 -9.90 -6.47 -0.83
N PRO A 44 -10.58 -7.56 -1.18
CA PRO A 44 -11.10 -8.44 -0.12
C PRO A 44 -9.96 -9.26 0.48
N PRO A 45 -9.69 -9.14 1.78
CA PRO A 45 -8.63 -9.94 2.37
C PRO A 45 -8.92 -11.42 2.28
N ASN A 46 -7.89 -12.23 2.07
CA ASN A 46 -7.99 -13.68 2.11
C ASN A 46 -8.32 -14.15 3.52
N VAL A 47 -9.22 -15.13 3.63
CA VAL A 47 -9.57 -15.67 4.95
C VAL A 47 -8.52 -16.70 5.40
N THR A 48 -7.27 -16.25 5.50
CA THR A 48 -6.14 -17.12 5.80
C THR A 48 -5.53 -16.89 7.17
N GLY A 49 -6.18 -16.10 8.01
CA GLY A 49 -5.70 -15.82 9.36
C GLY A 49 -5.94 -14.38 9.73
N SER A 50 -4.97 -13.75 10.38
CA SER A 50 -5.07 -12.35 10.80
C SER A 50 -4.49 -11.43 9.75
N LEU A 51 -4.90 -10.20 9.87
CA LEU A 51 -4.36 -9.19 8.94
C LEU A 51 -2.98 -8.75 9.40
N UNK A 52 -2.33 -8.34 8.48
CA UNK A 52 -1.05 -7.81 8.67
C UNK A 52 -1.08 -6.33 8.54
N MET A 53 0.17 -5.82 8.73
CA MET A 53 0.27 -4.34 8.71
C MET A 53 0.02 -3.77 7.31
N GLY A 54 0.34 -4.54 6.26
CA GLY A 54 0.03 -4.10 4.90
C GLY A 54 -1.44 -3.87 4.68
N HIS A 55 -2.28 -4.66 5.28
CA HIS A 55 -3.73 -4.45 5.20
C HIS A 55 -4.12 -3.15 5.92
N ALA A 56 -3.46 -2.86 7.03
CA ALA A 56 -3.71 -1.59 7.70
C ALA A 56 -3.33 -0.40 6.81
N UNK A 57 -2.28 -0.52 6.01
CA UNK A 57 -1.93 0.44 5.11
C UNK A 57 -2.93 0.69 4.12
N ASN A 58 -3.35 -0.37 3.54
CA ASN A 58 -4.39 -0.28 2.52
C ASN A 58 -5.69 0.32 3.06
N THR A 59 -6.11 -0.18 4.24
CA THR A 59 -7.33 0.33 4.86
C THR A 59 -7.25 1.83 5.16
N ALA A 60 -6.12 2.28 5.70
CA ALA A 60 -5.99 3.70 6.04
C ALA A 60 -6.07 4.57 4.79
N LEU A 61 -5.45 4.12 3.69
CA LEU A 61 -5.48 4.90 2.46
C LEU A 61 -6.89 4.96 1.87
N ILE A 62 -7.56 3.81 1.80
CA ILE A 62 -8.92 3.78 1.25
C ILE A 62 -9.85 4.63 2.12
N ASP A 63 -9.75 4.46 3.44
CA ASP A 63 -10.68 5.15 4.32
C ASP A 63 -10.48 6.66 4.30
N THR A 64 -9.22 7.11 4.17
CA THR A 64 -8.94 8.54 4.01
C THR A 64 -9.65 9.07 2.76
N ILE A 65 -9.54 8.33 1.66
CA ILE A 65 -10.15 8.76 0.39
C ILE A 65 -11.68 8.83 0.53
N VAL A 66 -12.31 7.78 1.04
CA VAL A 66 -13.76 7.74 1.06
C VAL A 66 -14.34 8.71 2.07
N ARG A 67 -13.67 8.91 3.21
CA ARG A 67 -14.16 9.90 4.19
C ARG A 67 -14.11 11.31 3.63
N TYR A 68 -13.04 11.64 2.90
CA TYR A 68 -12.98 12.94 2.24
C TYR A 68 -14.11 13.08 1.22
N GLN A 69 -14.34 12.06 0.42
CA GLN A 69 -15.37 12.17 -0.61
C GLN A 69 -16.76 12.34 -0.02
N ARG A 70 -17.04 11.73 1.16
CA ARG A 70 -18.30 12.00 1.86
C ARG A 70 -18.39 13.44 2.29
N LEU A 71 -17.30 13.97 2.86
CA LEU A 71 -17.28 15.38 3.26
C LEU A 71 -17.44 16.29 2.06
N ALA A 72 -16.96 15.86 0.90
CA ALA A 72 -17.10 16.64 -0.35
C ALA A 72 -18.51 16.57 -0.92
N GLY A 73 -19.43 15.86 -0.29
CA GLY A 73 -20.83 15.84 -0.67
C GLY A 73 -21.25 14.73 -1.61
N LYS A 74 -20.36 13.77 -1.86
CA LYS A 74 -20.70 12.69 -2.77
C LYS A 74 -21.51 11.60 -2.10
N ASN A 75 -22.23 10.83 -2.91
CA ASN A 75 -22.95 9.66 -2.44
C ASN A 75 -21.99 8.49 -2.48
N VAL A 76 -21.42 8.14 -1.33
CA VAL A 76 -20.25 7.26 -1.28
C VAL A 76 -20.65 5.86 -0.84
N LEU A 77 -20.26 4.87 -1.62
CA LEU A 77 -20.32 3.45 -1.24
C LEU A 77 -18.90 2.92 -1.10
N CYS A 78 -18.55 2.44 0.09
CA CYS A 78 -17.33 1.67 0.28
C CYS A 78 -17.77 0.28 0.69
N LEU A 79 -17.56 -0.68 -0.22
CA LEU A 79 -18.13 -2.02 -0.09
C LEU A 79 -17.10 -3.00 0.44
N PRO A 80 -17.34 -3.62 1.60
CA PRO A 80 -16.39 -4.54 2.21
C PRO A 80 -16.63 -5.99 1.81
N GLY A 81 -15.62 -6.81 2.03
CA GLY A 81 -15.77 -8.23 1.85
C GLY A 81 -14.48 -8.99 2.08
N THR A 82 -14.57 -10.30 1.91
CA THR A 82 -13.43 -11.19 2.09
C THR A 82 -13.39 -12.18 0.94
N ASP A 83 -12.21 -12.78 0.74
CA ASP A 83 -11.93 -13.70 -0.35
C ASP A 83 -11.75 -15.11 0.21
N HIS A 84 -12.38 -16.09 -0.44
CA HIS A 84 -12.27 -17.48 -0.01
C HIS A 84 -10.86 -18.05 -0.21
N ALA A 85 -10.07 -17.44 -1.09
CA ALA A 85 -8.64 -17.73 -1.24
C ALA A 85 -8.32 -19.18 -1.62
N SER A 86 -9.26 -19.88 -2.13
CA SER A 86 -9.19 -21.25 -2.70
C SER A 86 -7.95 -22.04 -2.24
N ILE A 87 -6.86 -22.05 -3.04
CA ILE A 87 -5.71 -22.90 -2.75
C ILE A 87 -5.05 -22.57 -1.42
N ALA A 88 -5.02 -21.28 -1.03
CA ALA A 88 -4.39 -20.90 0.22
C ALA A 88 -5.10 -21.50 1.44
N VAL A 89 -6.42 -21.40 1.45
CA VAL A 89 -7.20 -21.98 2.55
C VAL A 89 -7.14 -23.50 2.53
N GLN A 90 -7.25 -24.08 1.33
CA GLN A 90 -7.19 -25.54 1.26
C GLN A 90 -5.85 -26.07 1.76
N THR A 91 -4.76 -25.39 1.45
CA THR A 91 -3.43 -25.78 1.94
C THR A 91 -3.39 -25.77 3.46
N ILE A 92 -3.96 -24.73 4.08
CA ILE A 92 -4.01 -24.65 5.54
C ILE A 92 -4.79 -25.82 6.12
N LEU A 93 -5.96 -26.11 5.54
CA LEU A 93 -6.81 -27.18 6.04
C LEU A 93 -6.18 -28.55 5.87
N GLU A 94 -5.51 -28.76 4.75
CA GLU A 94 -4.86 -30.06 4.51
C GLU A 94 -3.67 -30.24 5.46
N LYS A 95 -2.95 -29.16 5.80
CA LYS A 95 -1.90 -29.25 6.80
C LYS A 95 -2.48 -29.59 8.17
N GLN A 96 -3.62 -29.01 8.54
CA GLN A 96 -4.29 -29.35 9.79
C GLN A 96 -4.68 -30.82 9.83
N LEU A 97 -5.24 -31.30 8.71
CA LEU A 97 -5.64 -32.71 8.62
C LEU A 97 -4.43 -33.63 8.72
N LYS A 98 -3.32 -33.25 8.11
CA LYS A 98 -2.10 -34.06 8.17
C LYS A 98 -1.63 -34.21 9.60
N LYS A 99 -1.70 -33.15 10.39
CA LYS A 99 -1.35 -33.22 11.82
C LYS A 99 -2.27 -34.18 12.57
N GLU A 100 -3.54 -34.29 12.14
CA GLU A 100 -4.52 -35.18 12.74
C GLU A 100 -4.42 -36.61 12.20
N GLY A 101 -3.57 -36.85 11.22
CA GLY A 101 -3.43 -38.13 10.58
C GLY A 101 -4.41 -38.45 9.47
N UNK A 102 -5.20 -37.43 8.84
CA UNK A 102 -6.20 -37.53 7.81
C UNK A 102 -5.81 -36.79 6.57
N THR A 103 -6.46 -37.27 5.77
CA THR A 103 -6.42 -36.50 4.52
C THR A 103 -7.83 -36.05 4.15
N ARG A 104 -7.93 -35.13 3.17
CA ARG A 104 -9.26 -34.71 2.70
C ARG A 104 -10.03 -35.92 2.15
N HIS A 105 -9.34 -36.85 1.53
CA HIS A 105 -10.00 -38.02 0.94
C HIS A 105 -10.59 -38.94 2.03
N ASP A 106 -9.98 -38.95 3.19
CA ASP A 106 -10.55 -39.71 4.32
C ASP A 106 -11.88 -39.11 4.77
N LEU A 107 -11.98 -37.76 4.73
CA LEU A 107 -13.21 -37.04 5.12
C LEU A 107 -14.29 -37.10 4.03
N GLY A 108 -13.88 -37.03 2.78
CA GLY A 108 -14.81 -36.81 1.68
C GLY A 108 -15.09 -35.34 1.45
N ARG A 109 -15.61 -35.05 0.26
CA ARG A 109 -15.78 -33.65 -0.17
C ARG A 109 -16.71 -32.86 0.76
N ASP A 110 -17.86 -33.41 1.08
CA ASP A 110 -18.86 -32.66 1.85
C ASP A 110 -18.36 -32.33 3.24
N VAL A 111 -17.73 -33.29 3.92
CA VAL A 111 -17.22 -33.05 5.26
C VAL A 111 -16.05 -32.08 5.23
N PHE A 112 -15.18 -32.22 4.25
CA PHE A 112 -14.08 -31.27 4.08
C PHE A 112 -14.60 -29.83 3.87
N LEU A 113 -15.64 -29.68 3.05
CA LEU A 113 -16.20 -28.34 2.80
C LEU A 113 -16.88 -27.78 4.05
N GLU A 114 -17.51 -28.60 4.88
CA GLU A 114 -18.05 -28.13 6.16
C GLU A 114 -16.92 -27.55 7.01
N ARG A 115 -15.80 -28.23 7.04
CA ARG A 115 -14.64 -27.75 7.78
C ARG A 115 -14.11 -26.43 7.23
N ALA A 116 -14.12 -26.31 5.90
CA ALA A 116 -13.67 -25.08 5.26
C ALA A 116 -14.60 -23.90 5.58
N TRP A 117 -15.90 -24.14 5.58
CA TRP A 117 -16.85 -23.08 5.94
C TRP A 117 -16.71 -22.69 7.41
N GLN A 118 -16.41 -23.64 8.29
CA GLN A 118 -16.14 -23.32 9.69
C GLN A 118 -14.89 -22.47 9.82
N TRP A 119 -13.85 -22.80 9.09
CA TRP A 119 -12.63 -21.98 9.04
C TRP A 119 -12.96 -20.57 8.58
N LYS A 120 -13.77 -20.45 7.53
CA LYS A 120 -14.15 -19.14 7.01
C LYS A 120 -14.87 -18.31 8.06
N ALA A 121 -15.77 -18.95 8.83
CA ALA A 121 -16.50 -18.21 9.86
C ALA A 121 -15.55 -17.67 10.93
N GLU A 122 -14.60 -18.49 11.35
CA GLU A 122 -13.65 -18.09 12.39
C GLU A 122 -12.64 -17.05 11.91
N SER A 123 -11.98 -17.33 10.80
CA SER A 123 -10.95 -16.46 10.26
C SER A 123 -11.56 -15.18 9.69
N GLY A 124 -12.65 -15.32 8.96
CA GLY A 124 -13.32 -14.15 8.40
C GLY A 124 -13.88 -13.24 9.48
N GLY A 125 -14.40 -13.82 10.55
CA GLY A 125 -14.89 -13.01 11.66
C GLY A 125 -13.78 -12.22 12.32
N ARG A 126 -12.62 -12.85 12.49
CA ARG A 126 -11.45 -12.18 13.07
C ARG A 126 -11.00 -11.01 12.19
N ILE A 127 -10.97 -11.25 10.89
CA ILE A 127 -10.54 -10.23 9.91
C ILE A 127 -11.51 -9.05 9.93
N VAL A 128 -12.81 -9.32 9.94
CA VAL A 128 -13.81 -8.25 9.97
C VAL A 128 -13.68 -7.43 11.25
N ASP A 129 -13.44 -8.08 12.39
CA ASP A 129 -13.24 -7.35 13.64
C ASP A 129 -11.99 -6.47 13.57
N GLN A 130 -10.91 -6.97 12.97
CA GLN A 130 -9.71 -6.16 12.81
C GLN A 130 -9.98 -4.94 11.92
N LEU A 131 -10.73 -5.13 10.83
CA LEU A 131 -11.07 -4.02 9.95
C LEU A 131 -11.95 -2.99 10.68
N ARG A 132 -12.89 -3.45 11.49
CA ARG A 132 -13.71 -2.53 12.30
C ARG A 132 -12.82 -1.71 13.23
N ARG A 133 -11.86 -2.35 13.88
CA ARG A 133 -10.97 -1.65 14.81
C ARG A 133 -10.08 -0.62 14.12
N LEU A 134 -9.86 -0.77 12.80
CA LEU A 134 -9.13 0.24 12.02
C LEU A 134 -10.01 1.43 11.66
N GLY A 135 -11.26 1.41 12.03
CA GLY A 135 -12.17 2.53 11.78
C GLY A 135 -12.66 2.61 10.35
N TYR A 136 -12.71 1.50 9.66
CA TYR A 136 -13.10 1.45 8.26
C TYR A 136 -14.54 1.90 8.08
N SER A 137 -14.77 2.94 7.32
CA SER A 137 -16.10 3.47 7.09
C SER A 137 -16.75 2.81 5.87
N VAL A 138 -16.91 1.50 5.99
CA VAL A 138 -17.53 0.68 4.96
C VAL A 138 -18.97 0.38 5.31
N ASP A 139 -19.73 -0.04 4.31
CA ASP A 139 -21.13 -0.44 4.54
C ASP A 139 -21.19 -1.93 4.89
N TRP A 140 -21.17 -2.23 6.18
CA TRP A 140 -21.16 -3.63 6.61
C TRP A 140 -22.44 -4.37 6.24
N ARG A 141 -23.55 -3.67 5.96
CA ARG A 141 -24.78 -4.34 5.49
C ARG A 141 -24.55 -4.96 4.12
N ARG A 142 -23.67 -4.38 3.31
CA ARG A 142 -23.38 -4.88 1.96
C ARG A 142 -22.16 -5.77 1.92
N GLN A 143 -21.72 -6.29 3.06
CA GLN A 143 -20.56 -7.16 3.14
C GLN A 143 -20.74 -8.37 2.21
N ARG A 144 -19.69 -8.68 1.43
CA ARG A 144 -19.73 -9.81 0.51
C ARG A 144 -18.59 -10.78 0.82
N PHE A 145 -18.79 -12.00 0.37
CA PHE A 145 -17.79 -13.04 0.42
C PHE A 145 -17.73 -13.66 -0.96
N THR A 146 -16.53 -13.89 -1.50
CA THR A 146 -16.40 -14.32 -2.89
C THR A 146 -17.08 -15.65 -3.20
N LEU A 147 -17.39 -16.44 -2.16
CA LEU A 147 -18.07 -17.71 -2.35
C LEU A 147 -19.52 -17.67 -1.86
N ASP A 148 -20.06 -16.48 -1.57
CA ASP A 148 -21.46 -16.38 -1.16
C ASP A 148 -22.39 -16.73 -2.32
N GLU A 149 -23.67 -16.87 -2.02
CA GLU A 149 -24.63 -17.33 -3.02
C GLU A 149 -24.70 -16.42 -4.23
N GLY A 150 -24.75 -15.10 -4.02
CA GLY A 150 -24.88 -14.16 -5.14
C GLY A 150 -23.64 -14.14 -6.00
N LEU A 151 -22.48 -14.15 -5.38
CA LEU A 151 -21.24 -14.14 -6.15
C LEU A 151 -20.99 -15.49 -6.82
N SER A 152 -21.45 -16.59 -6.21
CA SER A 152 -21.39 -17.89 -6.88
C SER A 152 -22.23 -17.93 -8.14
N GLU A 153 -23.41 -17.31 -8.11
CA GLU A 153 -24.23 -17.22 -9.30
C GLU A 153 -23.56 -16.36 -10.38
N ALA A 154 -22.90 -15.28 -9.97
CA ALA A 154 -22.16 -14.44 -10.92
C ALA A 154 -21.03 -15.22 -11.57
N VAL A 155 -20.32 -16.05 -10.81
CA VAL A 155 -19.23 -16.85 -11.36
C VAL A 155 -19.75 -17.83 -12.39
N LYS A 156 -20.86 -18.51 -12.08
CA LYS A 156 -21.46 -19.43 -13.05
C LYS A 156 -21.86 -18.71 -14.33
N GLU A 157 -22.48 -17.54 -14.19
CA GLU A 157 -22.89 -16.75 -15.34
C GLU A 157 -21.68 -16.36 -16.19
N ALA A 158 -20.61 -15.93 -15.54
CA ALA A 158 -19.39 -15.53 -16.26
C ALA A 158 -18.79 -16.70 -17.02
N PHE A 159 -18.70 -17.85 -16.37
CA PHE A 159 -18.12 -19.03 -17.01
C PHE A 159 -18.95 -19.44 -18.23
N VAL A 160 -20.28 -19.49 -18.07
CA VAL A 160 -21.16 -19.91 -19.16
C VAL A 160 -21.06 -18.93 -20.33
N ARG A 161 -21.09 -17.61 -20.06
CA ARG A 161 -20.99 -16.62 -21.12
C ARG A 161 -19.68 -16.70 -21.88
N LEU A 162 -18.55 -16.82 -21.16
CA LEU A 162 -17.25 -16.93 -21.83
C LEU A 162 -17.17 -18.20 -22.65
N HIS A 163 -17.73 -19.29 -22.15
CA HIS A 163 -17.77 -20.54 -22.91
C HIS A 163 -18.61 -20.40 -24.17
N GLU A 164 -19.79 -19.77 -24.07
CA GLU A 164 -20.66 -19.56 -25.24
C GLU A 164 -19.97 -18.68 -26.28
N GLN A 165 -19.11 -17.77 -25.87
CA GLN A 165 -18.36 -16.92 -26.78
C GLN A 165 -17.12 -17.60 -27.35
N GLY A 166 -16.84 -18.83 -26.95
CA GLY A 166 -15.69 -19.57 -27.43
C GLY A 166 -14.41 -19.19 -26.75
N LEU A 167 -14.47 -18.46 -25.62
CA LEU A 167 -13.30 -17.98 -24.92
C LEU A 167 -12.85 -18.90 -23.82
N ILE A 168 -13.69 -19.84 -23.39
CA ILE A 168 -13.28 -20.86 -22.42
C ILE A 168 -13.26 -22.21 -23.15
N TYR A 169 -12.17 -22.94 -22.94
CA TYR A 169 -12.00 -24.25 -23.56
C TYR A 169 -11.28 -25.20 -22.59
N ARG A 170 -11.46 -26.50 -22.87
CA ARG A 170 -10.78 -27.55 -22.12
C ARG A 170 -9.81 -28.22 -23.06
N GLY A 171 -8.56 -28.36 -22.64
CA GLY A 171 -7.54 -28.94 -23.49
C GLY A 171 -6.32 -29.37 -22.75
N GLU A 172 -5.50 -30.14 -23.43
CA GLU A 172 -4.23 -30.60 -22.88
C GLU A 172 -3.17 -29.55 -23.19
N TYR A 173 -2.46 -29.16 -22.14
CA TYR A 173 -1.46 -28.12 -22.27
C TYR A 173 -0.38 -28.31 -21.22
N LEU A 174 0.77 -27.72 -21.47
CA LEU A 174 1.82 -27.74 -20.46
C LEU A 174 1.49 -26.71 -19.41
N VAL A 175 1.34 -27.14 -18.16
CA VAL A 175 0.99 -26.26 -17.05
C VAL A 175 2.07 -26.35 -15.98
N ASN A 176 2.17 -25.33 -15.15
CA ASN A 176 2.99 -25.39 -13.94
C ASN A 176 2.27 -26.23 -12.92
N TRP A 177 2.89 -27.31 -12.51
CA TRP A 177 2.28 -28.23 -11.58
C TRP A 177 3.02 -28.17 -10.25
N CYS A 178 2.27 -28.06 -9.16
CA CYS A 178 2.84 -28.12 -7.81
C CYS A 178 2.64 -29.51 -7.23
N PRO A 179 3.70 -30.32 -7.16
CA PRO A 179 3.52 -31.68 -6.61
C PRO A 179 3.08 -31.70 -5.15
N ALA A 180 3.47 -30.70 -4.36
CA ALA A 180 3.12 -30.65 -2.94
C ALA A 180 1.64 -30.39 -2.74
N SER A 181 1.04 -29.50 -3.52
CA SER A 181 -0.39 -29.22 -3.39
C SER A 181 -1.25 -30.07 -4.33
N GLY A 182 -0.64 -30.79 -5.27
CA GLY A 182 -1.37 -31.65 -6.17
C GLY A 182 -2.27 -30.86 -7.11
N SER A 183 -1.84 -29.70 -7.58
CA SER A 183 -2.65 -28.86 -8.40
C SER A 183 -1.81 -28.06 -9.39
N ALA A 184 -2.44 -27.66 -10.51
CA ALA A 184 -1.87 -26.67 -11.39
C ALA A 184 -1.81 -25.32 -10.69
N VAL A 185 -0.82 -24.52 -11.02
CA VAL A 185 -0.69 -23.15 -10.53
C VAL A 185 -0.44 -22.23 -11.72
N SER A 186 -0.97 -21.02 -11.65
CA SER A 186 -0.75 -20.06 -12.73
C SER A 186 0.68 -19.53 -12.67
N ASP A 187 1.12 -18.92 -13.78
CA ASP A 187 2.47 -18.33 -13.82
C ASP A 187 2.66 -17.31 -12.71
N LEU A 188 1.61 -16.59 -12.37
CA LEU A 188 1.70 -15.55 -11.35
C LEU A 188 1.73 -16.12 -9.93
N GLU A 189 1.39 -17.38 -9.75
CA GLU A 189 1.48 -18.06 -8.46
C GLU A 189 2.86 -18.71 -8.26
N VAL A 190 3.79 -18.44 -9.16
CA VAL A 190 5.11 -19.03 -9.15
C VAL A 190 6.12 -17.95 -8.78
N GLU A 191 6.96 -18.29 -7.81
CA GLU A 191 8.01 -17.40 -7.31
C GLU A 191 9.37 -17.92 -7.78
N MET A 192 10.15 -17.07 -8.43
CA MET A 192 11.50 -17.46 -8.87
C MET A 192 12.45 -17.34 -7.69
N LYS A 193 13.17 -18.41 -7.40
CA LYS A 193 14.16 -18.41 -6.32
C LYS A 193 15.53 -18.72 -6.89
N GLU A 194 16.53 -17.96 -6.45
CA GLU A 194 17.92 -18.25 -6.81
C GLU A 194 18.40 -19.46 -6.03
N VAL A 195 18.93 -20.44 -6.72
CA VAL A 195 19.47 -21.63 -6.07
C VAL A 195 20.91 -21.87 -6.56
N ASP A 196 21.70 -22.47 -5.69
CA ASP A 196 23.05 -22.91 -6.04
C ASP A 196 22.96 -24.33 -6.57
N GLY A 197 22.71 -24.42 -7.86
CA GLY A 197 22.53 -25.71 -8.49
C GLY A 197 23.73 -26.08 -9.35
N HIS A 198 23.47 -26.92 -10.33
CA HIS A 198 24.51 -27.45 -11.17
C HIS A 198 24.05 -27.48 -12.61
N LEU A 199 25.03 -27.49 -13.50
CA LEU A 199 24.81 -27.73 -14.91
C LEU A 199 25.58 -29.00 -15.24
N TRP A 200 24.83 -30.06 -15.55
CA TRP A 200 25.41 -31.38 -15.85
C TRP A 200 25.59 -31.50 -17.35
N HIS A 201 26.80 -31.82 -17.77
CA HIS A 201 27.19 -32.03 -19.20
C HIS A 201 27.29 -33.51 -19.43
N PHE A 202 26.59 -34.03 -20.45
CA PHE A 202 26.70 -35.44 -20.78
C PHE A 202 26.46 -35.68 -22.26
N ARG A 203 26.81 -36.89 -22.73
CA ARG A 203 26.86 -37.22 -24.14
C ARG A 203 25.70 -38.11 -24.54
N TYR A 204 25.14 -37.82 -25.71
CA TYR A 204 24.22 -38.73 -26.38
C TYR A 204 24.94 -39.28 -27.61
N PRO A 205 25.16 -40.62 -27.71
CA PRO A 205 25.89 -41.19 -28.86
C PRO A 205 25.06 -41.09 -30.13
N LEU A 206 25.71 -40.82 -31.21
CA LEU A 206 25.08 -40.91 -32.52
C LEU A 206 24.68 -42.36 -32.78
N SER A 207 23.50 -42.54 -33.38
CA SER A 207 23.03 -43.88 -33.72
C SER A 207 23.89 -44.58 -34.72
N SER A 208 24.62 -43.79 -35.55
CA SER A 208 25.58 -44.34 -36.51
C SER A 208 26.74 -45.06 -35.84
N GLY A 209 26.99 -44.79 -34.56
CA GLY A 209 28.09 -45.35 -33.83
C GLY A 209 29.35 -44.51 -33.88
N GLU A 210 29.36 -43.39 -34.58
CA GLU A 210 30.54 -42.56 -34.76
C GLU A 210 30.29 -41.15 -34.19
N GLY A 211 30.61 -40.99 -32.92
CA GLY A 211 30.55 -39.68 -32.30
C GLY A 211 29.35 -39.50 -31.39
N HIS A 212 29.18 -38.28 -30.94
CA HIS A 212 28.15 -37.96 -29.97
C HIS A 212 27.84 -36.47 -30.04
N LEU A 213 26.72 -36.08 -29.40
CA LEU A 213 26.46 -34.70 -29.08
C LEU A 213 26.46 -34.53 -27.55
N GLU A 214 27.02 -33.42 -27.10
CA GLU A 214 27.09 -33.10 -25.70
C GLU A 214 25.96 -32.13 -25.35
N VAL A 215 25.14 -32.46 -24.33
CA VAL A 215 24.09 -31.58 -23.85
C VAL A 215 24.41 -31.18 -22.42
N ALA A 216 23.84 -30.07 -21.99
CA ALA A 216 23.98 -29.59 -20.63
C ALA A 216 22.62 -29.22 -20.11
N THR A 217 22.32 -29.57 -18.84
CA THR A 217 21.01 -29.35 -18.27
C THR A 217 21.12 -29.15 -16.77
N THR A 218 20.22 -28.37 -16.23
CA THR A 218 20.05 -28.24 -14.77
C THR A 218 19.10 -29.31 -14.21
N ARG A 219 18.45 -30.11 -15.10
CA ARG A 219 17.44 -31.08 -14.70
C ARG A 219 17.70 -32.44 -15.41
N PRO A 220 18.71 -33.17 -14.99
CA PRO A 220 19.04 -34.43 -15.70
C PRO A 220 17.94 -35.47 -15.71
N GLU A 221 17.04 -35.43 -14.68
CA GLU A 221 15.97 -36.43 -14.59
C GLU A 221 15.00 -36.34 -15.77
N THR A 222 14.90 -35.19 -16.42
CA THR A 222 13.99 -35.10 -17.56
C THR A 222 14.54 -35.73 -18.84
N MET A 223 15.82 -36.12 -18.87
CA MET A 223 16.41 -36.65 -20.09
C MET A 223 15.67 -37.86 -20.61
N LEU A 224 15.04 -38.61 -19.70
CA LEU A 224 14.35 -39.85 -20.10
C LEU A 224 13.11 -39.55 -20.97
N GLY A 225 12.66 -38.31 -20.97
CA GLY A 225 11.56 -37.87 -21.83
C GLY A 225 12.00 -37.09 -23.05
N ASP A 226 13.28 -37.03 -23.32
CA ASP A 226 13.78 -36.32 -24.50
C ASP A 226 13.24 -36.92 -25.79
N THR A 227 12.86 -36.08 -26.75
CA THR A 227 12.40 -36.52 -28.03
C THR A 227 13.17 -35.88 -29.17
N ALA A 228 14.17 -35.05 -28.87
CA ALA A 228 15.08 -34.51 -29.86
C ALA A 228 16.25 -33.83 -29.16
N VAL A 229 17.28 -33.53 -29.95
CA VAL A 229 18.28 -32.54 -29.59
C VAL A 229 18.24 -31.48 -30.69
N ALA A 230 18.14 -30.21 -30.28
CA ALA A 230 18.05 -29.10 -31.23
C ALA A 230 19.36 -28.35 -31.32
N VAL A 231 19.73 -27.94 -32.53
CA VAL A 231 20.91 -27.14 -32.79
C VAL A 231 20.50 -25.95 -33.64
N ASN A 232 21.28 -24.88 -33.59
CA ASN A 232 21.00 -23.72 -34.42
C ASN A 232 21.41 -24.07 -35.88
N PRO A 233 20.54 -23.79 -36.85
CA PRO A 233 20.88 -24.16 -38.23
C PRO A 233 22.14 -23.47 -38.79
N THR A 234 22.56 -22.36 -38.17
CA THR A 234 23.77 -21.68 -38.59
C THR A 234 25.03 -22.14 -37.84
N ASP A 235 24.89 -23.10 -36.93
CA ASP A 235 26.02 -23.58 -36.15
C ASP A 235 26.77 -24.62 -36.96
N GLU A 236 27.96 -24.26 -37.42
CA GLU A 236 28.77 -25.10 -38.31
C GLU A 236 29.23 -26.37 -37.62
N ARG A 237 29.27 -26.39 -36.30
CA ARG A 237 29.68 -27.60 -35.60
C ARG A 237 28.69 -28.73 -35.79
N TYR A 238 27.39 -28.41 -35.98
CA TYR A 238 26.35 -29.42 -35.94
C TYR A 238 25.43 -29.45 -37.15
N ALA A 239 25.54 -28.48 -38.05
CA ALA A 239 24.59 -28.36 -39.16
C ALA A 239 24.56 -29.62 -40.01
N HIS A 240 25.72 -30.26 -40.20
CA HIS A 240 25.80 -31.48 -41.00
C HIS A 240 25.17 -32.69 -40.33
N LEU A 241 24.88 -32.60 -39.03
CA LEU A 241 24.30 -33.72 -38.31
C LEU A 241 22.75 -33.66 -38.26
N VAL A 242 22.15 -32.55 -38.68
CA VAL A 242 20.71 -32.40 -38.65
C VAL A 242 20.07 -33.50 -39.49
N GLY A 243 19.05 -34.17 -38.93
CA GLY A 243 18.39 -35.26 -39.55
C GLY A 243 18.91 -36.63 -39.14
N GLN A 244 20.11 -36.69 -38.56
CA GLN A 244 20.59 -37.92 -37.97
C GLN A 244 19.92 -38.16 -36.63
N THR A 245 20.12 -39.35 -36.05
CA THR A 245 19.51 -39.69 -34.76
C THR A 245 20.57 -39.96 -33.72
N LEU A 246 20.15 -39.86 -32.49
CA LEU A 246 20.95 -40.14 -31.30
C LEU A 246 20.31 -41.30 -30.54
N ASP A 247 21.13 -42.15 -29.91
CA ASP A 247 20.62 -43.15 -28.98
C ASP A 247 20.43 -42.52 -27.61
N LEU A 248 19.19 -42.47 -27.13
CA LEU A 248 18.94 -41.86 -25.83
C LEU A 248 19.31 -42.87 -24.73
N PRO A 249 20.27 -42.55 -23.86
CA PRO A 249 20.69 -43.50 -22.84
C PRO A 249 19.55 -43.96 -21.94
N PHE A 250 19.63 -45.20 -21.49
CA PHE A 250 18.67 -45.83 -20.54
C PHE A 250 17.30 -46.08 -21.15
N THR A 251 17.13 -45.87 -22.44
CA THR A 251 15.89 -46.13 -23.15
C THR A 251 16.19 -46.94 -24.39
N ASN A 252 15.13 -47.39 -25.05
CA ASN A 252 15.26 -48.06 -26.35
C ASN A 252 14.93 -47.12 -27.52
N ARG A 253 15.01 -45.80 -27.29
CA ARG A 253 14.57 -44.83 -28.28
C ARG A 253 15.74 -44.15 -28.93
N GLN A 254 15.56 -43.88 -30.23
CA GLN A 254 16.41 -42.98 -30.99
C GLN A 254 15.70 -41.65 -31.16
N ILE A 255 16.41 -40.55 -30.96
CA ILE A 255 15.80 -39.22 -31.05
C ILE A 255 16.52 -38.42 -32.15
N PRO A 256 15.78 -37.60 -32.91
CA PRO A 256 16.40 -36.88 -34.03
C PRO A 256 17.16 -35.65 -33.59
N ILE A 257 18.08 -35.21 -34.42
CA ILE A 257 18.74 -33.93 -34.32
C ILE A 257 17.98 -32.98 -35.23
N VAL A 258 17.44 -31.90 -34.65
CA VAL A 258 16.62 -30.94 -35.38
C VAL A 258 17.28 -29.56 -35.38
N ALA A 259 16.98 -28.79 -36.42
CA ALA A 259 17.51 -27.44 -36.54
C ALA A 259 16.44 -26.45 -36.09
N ASP A 260 16.76 -25.59 -35.13
CA ASP A 260 15.80 -24.62 -34.61
C ASP A 260 16.53 -23.31 -34.31
N GLY A 261 16.06 -22.23 -34.92
CA GLY A 261 16.73 -20.93 -34.77
C GLY A 261 16.64 -20.35 -33.37
N HIS A 262 15.78 -20.87 -32.53
CA HIS A 262 15.66 -20.43 -31.14
C HIS A 262 16.89 -20.82 -30.31
N VAL A 263 17.67 -21.83 -30.76
CA VAL A 263 18.84 -22.30 -30.01
C VAL A 263 19.94 -21.25 -30.05
N ASP A 264 20.44 -20.90 -28.88
CA ASP A 264 21.58 -19.97 -28.76
C ASP A 264 22.87 -20.79 -28.90
N LYS A 265 23.53 -20.66 -30.05
CA LYS A 265 24.70 -21.46 -30.34
C LYS A 265 25.92 -21.09 -29.47
N ASP A 266 25.85 -19.96 -28.77
CA ASP A 266 26.95 -19.51 -27.92
C ASP A 266 26.72 -19.87 -26.44
N PHE A 267 25.57 -20.47 -26.10
CA PHE A 267 25.28 -20.85 -24.73
C PHE A 267 25.51 -22.36 -24.54
N GLY A 268 26.23 -22.72 -23.50
CA GLY A 268 26.51 -24.09 -23.19
C GLY A 268 27.26 -24.78 -24.32
N THR A 269 26.78 -25.93 -24.73
CA THR A 269 27.39 -26.70 -25.80
C THR A 269 26.89 -26.34 -27.19
N GLY A 270 25.86 -25.51 -27.26
CA GLY A 270 25.17 -25.24 -28.50
C GLY A 270 24.14 -26.28 -28.89
N CYS A 271 24.03 -27.34 -28.13
CA CYS A 271 23.04 -28.39 -28.31
C CYS A 271 22.04 -28.32 -27.14
N VAL A 272 20.76 -28.33 -27.48
CA VAL A 272 19.69 -28.25 -26.49
C VAL A 272 18.97 -29.59 -26.49
N LYS A 273 18.96 -30.27 -25.32
CA LYS A 273 18.09 -31.43 -25.18
C LYS A 273 16.65 -30.92 -25.13
N VAL A 274 15.79 -31.63 -25.84
CA VAL A 274 14.39 -31.18 -25.96
C VAL A 274 13.48 -32.18 -25.27
N THR A 275 12.82 -31.71 -24.17
CA THR A 275 11.88 -32.51 -23.42
C THR A 275 10.55 -31.77 -23.45
N PRO A 276 9.73 -31.95 -24.52
CA PRO A 276 8.54 -31.11 -24.67
C PRO A 276 7.53 -31.23 -23.54
N ALA A 277 7.51 -32.36 -22.86
CA ALA A 277 6.51 -32.57 -21.79
C ALA A 277 6.93 -31.95 -20.47
N HIS A 278 8.18 -31.42 -20.35
CA HIS A 278 8.67 -30.96 -19.04
C HIS A 278 9.37 -29.60 -19.07
N ASP A 279 9.26 -28.86 -20.19
CA ASP A 279 9.89 -27.55 -20.27
C ASP A 279 9.11 -26.70 -21.28
N PRO A 280 8.71 -25.47 -20.91
CA PRO A 280 7.92 -24.64 -21.81
C PRO A 280 8.60 -24.30 -23.12
N ASN A 281 9.91 -24.02 -23.11
CA ASN A 281 10.63 -23.72 -24.33
C ASN A 281 10.74 -24.96 -25.21
N ASP A 282 10.97 -26.12 -24.62
CA ASP A 282 11.02 -27.37 -25.35
C ASP A 282 9.66 -27.74 -25.91
N PHE A 283 8.59 -27.41 -25.19
CA PHE A 283 7.24 -27.64 -25.69
C PHE A 283 7.04 -26.90 -27.01
N ALA A 284 7.45 -25.63 -27.08
CA ALA A 284 7.34 -24.83 -28.28
C ALA A 284 8.18 -25.43 -29.41
N ILE A 285 9.41 -25.86 -29.10
CA ILE A 285 10.24 -26.53 -30.10
C ILE A 285 9.56 -27.80 -30.57
N GLY A 286 8.95 -28.55 -29.65
CA GLY A 286 8.26 -29.77 -29.99
C GLY A 286 7.09 -29.53 -30.91
N GLN A 287 6.37 -28.44 -30.74
CA GLN A 287 5.27 -28.11 -31.62
C GLN A 287 5.75 -27.73 -33.02
N ARG A 288 6.85 -26.97 -33.09
CA ARG A 288 7.40 -26.58 -34.39
C ARG A 288 7.89 -27.77 -35.19
N HIS A 289 8.39 -28.81 -34.52
CA HIS A 289 8.99 -29.96 -35.19
C HIS A 289 8.15 -31.22 -35.06
N ASP A 290 6.94 -31.10 -34.57
CA ASP A 290 6.01 -32.21 -34.42
C ASP A 290 6.63 -33.37 -33.62
N LEU A 291 7.25 -33.03 -32.49
CA LEU A 291 7.94 -34.02 -31.67
C LEU A 291 6.95 -34.68 -30.69
N ALA A 292 7.19 -35.94 -30.39
CA ALA A 292 6.40 -36.64 -29.37
C ALA A 292 6.59 -35.98 -28.00
N GLN A 293 5.58 -36.03 -27.17
CA GLN A 293 5.60 -35.53 -25.82
C GLN A 293 5.54 -36.70 -24.86
N ILE A 294 6.64 -36.95 -24.18
CA ILE A 294 6.75 -38.10 -23.27
C ILE A 294 6.87 -37.60 -21.84
N THR A 295 5.84 -37.83 -21.06
CA THR A 295 5.84 -37.46 -19.65
C THR A 295 6.54 -38.51 -18.83
N VAL A 296 7.50 -38.09 -18.00
CA VAL A 296 8.27 -39.04 -17.19
C VAL A 296 8.00 -38.91 -15.68
N MET A 297 7.12 -38.03 -15.28
CA MET A 297 6.77 -37.79 -13.88
C MET A 297 5.31 -37.93 -13.63
N ARG A 298 4.98 -38.45 -12.44
CA ARG A 298 3.60 -38.45 -11.93
C ARG A 298 3.31 -37.11 -11.27
N LYS A 299 2.05 -36.90 -11.01
CA LYS A 299 1.61 -35.63 -10.41
C LYS A 299 2.15 -35.42 -9.00
N ASN A 300 2.54 -36.49 -8.31
CA ASN A 300 3.14 -36.35 -6.98
C ASN A 300 4.64 -36.11 -7.04
N GLY A 301 5.23 -35.98 -8.21
CA GLY A 301 6.64 -35.70 -8.38
C GLY A 301 7.54 -36.93 -8.45
N THR A 302 6.96 -38.15 -8.40
CA THR A 302 7.75 -39.34 -8.59
C THR A 302 7.80 -39.71 -10.06
N MET A 303 8.83 -40.47 -10.44
CA MET A 303 9.01 -40.86 -11.84
C MET A 303 7.99 -41.93 -12.22
N ASN A 304 7.47 -41.85 -13.44
CA ASN A 304 6.45 -42.79 -13.89
C ASN A 304 7.09 -43.94 -14.69
N ALA A 305 6.27 -44.79 -15.33
CA ALA A 305 6.76 -45.98 -16.02
C ALA A 305 7.66 -45.67 -17.19
N GLU A 306 7.48 -44.47 -17.82
CA GLU A 306 8.33 -44.08 -18.94
C GLU A 306 9.78 -43.85 -18.51
N ALA A 307 10.03 -43.69 -17.22
CA ALA A 307 11.38 -43.51 -16.72
C ALA A 307 12.17 -44.83 -16.59
N GLY A 308 11.57 -45.95 -16.93
CA GLY A 308 12.25 -47.22 -16.95
C GLY A 308 12.77 -47.64 -15.57
N ARG A 309 14.06 -47.88 -15.47
CA ARG A 309 14.68 -48.33 -14.22
C ARG A 309 14.56 -47.30 -13.09
N PHE A 310 14.25 -46.07 -13.42
CA PHE A 310 14.13 -45.00 -12.42
C PHE A 310 12.69 -44.80 -11.95
N GLU A 311 11.77 -45.62 -12.40
CA GLU A 311 10.35 -45.53 -12.00
C GLU A 311 10.21 -45.56 -10.48
N GLY A 312 9.32 -44.70 -9.96
CA GLY A 312 8.98 -44.69 -8.53
C GLY A 312 9.87 -43.80 -7.69
N LEU A 313 11.02 -43.39 -8.19
CA LEU A 313 11.89 -42.52 -7.44
C LEU A 313 11.32 -41.11 -7.42
N ASP A 314 11.49 -40.43 -6.27
CA ASP A 314 11.24 -38.98 -6.26
C ASP A 314 12.13 -38.30 -7.29
N ARG A 315 11.63 -37.22 -7.89
CA ARG A 315 12.33 -36.53 -8.99
C ARG A 315 13.77 -36.16 -8.64
N PHE A 316 14.01 -35.72 -7.40
CA PHE A 316 15.37 -35.34 -7.02
C PHE A 316 16.23 -36.52 -6.70
N GLU A 317 15.65 -37.62 -6.22
CA GLU A 317 16.38 -38.88 -6.13
C GLU A 317 16.70 -39.44 -7.51
N ALA A 318 15.75 -39.31 -8.43
CA ALA A 318 15.96 -39.73 -9.81
C ALA A 318 17.09 -38.93 -10.46
N ARG A 319 17.13 -37.62 -10.19
CA ARG A 319 18.19 -36.76 -10.70
C ARG A 319 19.56 -37.32 -10.32
N LYS A 320 19.71 -37.63 -9.03
CA LYS A 320 20.97 -38.18 -8.52
C LYS A 320 21.27 -39.52 -9.15
N SER A 321 20.27 -40.40 -9.24
CA SER A 321 20.48 -41.73 -9.82
C SER A 321 20.84 -41.69 -11.31
N VAL A 322 20.21 -40.78 -12.05
CA VAL A 322 20.49 -40.62 -13.48
C VAL A 322 21.93 -40.13 -13.68
N VAL A 323 22.37 -39.17 -12.88
CA VAL A 323 23.74 -38.66 -12.99
C VAL A 323 24.74 -39.78 -12.67
N GLU A 324 24.46 -40.55 -11.63
CA GLU A 324 25.36 -41.69 -11.29
C GLU A 324 25.42 -42.71 -12.40
N ALA A 325 24.28 -43.02 -13.02
CA ALA A 325 24.25 -43.99 -14.11
C ALA A 325 25.00 -43.46 -15.35
N LEU A 326 24.86 -42.15 -15.64
CA LEU A 326 25.60 -41.54 -16.75
C LEU A 326 27.10 -41.64 -16.51
N ASP A 327 27.51 -41.40 -15.27
CA ASP A 327 28.94 -41.50 -14.92
C ASP A 327 29.46 -42.94 -15.07
N ARG A 328 28.68 -43.91 -14.60
CA ARG A 328 29.09 -45.31 -14.71
C ARG A 328 29.24 -45.73 -16.17
N GLU A 329 28.43 -45.19 -17.07
CA GLU A 329 28.51 -45.57 -18.48
C GLU A 329 29.46 -44.68 -19.26
N GLY A 330 30.20 -43.80 -18.59
CA GLY A 330 31.17 -42.94 -19.25
C GLY A 330 30.59 -41.84 -20.08
N LEU A 331 29.35 -41.51 -19.88
CA LEU A 331 28.63 -40.47 -20.63
C LEU A 331 28.68 -39.12 -19.96
N LEU A 332 28.92 -39.06 -18.67
CA LEU A 332 28.99 -37.80 -17.94
C LEU A 332 30.32 -37.11 -18.26
N VAL A 333 30.27 -35.89 -18.74
CA VAL A 333 31.46 -35.14 -19.11
C VAL A 333 31.96 -34.30 -17.93
N LYS A 334 31.08 -33.48 -17.35
CA LYS A 334 31.47 -32.67 -16.20
C LYS A 334 30.25 -32.18 -15.47
N VAL A 335 30.45 -31.73 -14.23
CA VAL A 335 29.43 -31.12 -13.42
C VAL A 335 29.93 -29.73 -13.05
N GLU A 336 29.18 -28.72 -13.44
CA GLU A 336 29.58 -27.33 -13.29
C GLU A 336 28.66 -26.65 -12.29
N SER A 337 29.23 -25.98 -11.30
CA SER A 337 28.42 -25.20 -10.37
C SER A 337 27.69 -24.10 -11.14
N TYR A 338 26.41 -23.92 -10.84
CA TYR A 338 25.60 -23.02 -11.65
C TYR A 338 24.50 -22.42 -10.79
N ARG A 339 24.57 -21.10 -10.58
CA ARG A 339 23.53 -20.41 -9.84
C ARG A 339 22.46 -19.95 -10.82
N HIS A 340 21.21 -20.32 -10.54
CA HIS A 340 20.13 -20.01 -11.47
C HIS A 340 18.81 -19.87 -10.73
N SER A 341 17.82 -19.30 -11.41
CA SER A 341 16.50 -19.10 -10.87
C SER A 341 15.64 -20.33 -11.13
N VAL A 342 15.00 -20.84 -10.09
CA VAL A 342 14.12 -21.99 -10.18
C VAL A 342 12.71 -21.59 -9.75
N PRO A 343 11.69 -21.88 -10.56
CA PRO A 343 10.32 -21.52 -10.18
C PRO A 343 9.81 -22.42 -9.06
N HIS A 344 9.27 -21.76 -8.03
CA HIS A 344 8.67 -22.45 -6.88
C HIS A 344 7.21 -22.04 -6.75
N SER A 345 6.39 -22.95 -6.28
CA SER A 345 5.00 -22.66 -5.98
C SER A 345 4.94 -21.78 -4.73
N ASP A 346 4.21 -20.66 -4.81
CA ASP A 346 4.04 -19.78 -3.65
C ASP A 346 3.44 -20.51 -2.47
N ARG A 347 2.50 -21.42 -2.74
CA ARG A 347 1.75 -22.06 -1.67
C ARG A 347 2.40 -23.37 -1.24
N GLY A 348 2.86 -24.16 -2.18
CA GLY A 348 3.50 -25.45 -1.86
C GLY A 348 4.94 -25.33 -1.43
N LYS A 349 5.61 -24.23 -1.76
CA LYS A 349 6.99 -23.96 -1.37
C LYS A 349 7.98 -24.99 -1.91
N VAL A 350 7.65 -25.59 -3.04
CA VAL A 350 8.52 -26.57 -3.71
C VAL A 350 8.69 -26.15 -5.16
N PRO A 351 9.74 -26.62 -5.83
CA PRO A 351 9.87 -26.34 -7.26
C PRO A 351 8.66 -26.88 -8.03
N VAL A 352 8.14 -26.08 -8.94
CA VAL A 352 7.05 -26.53 -9.79
C VAL A 352 7.62 -27.40 -10.90
N GLU A 353 6.77 -28.29 -11.42
CA GLU A 353 7.14 -29.12 -12.56
C GLU A 353 6.24 -28.75 -13.73
N PRO A 354 6.77 -28.36 -14.88
CA PRO A 354 5.94 -28.28 -16.07
C PRO A 354 5.46 -29.68 -16.43
N LEU A 355 4.16 -29.87 -16.45
CA LEU A 355 3.54 -31.17 -16.77
C LEU A 355 2.41 -30.96 -17.76
N LEU A 356 2.20 -31.92 -18.64
CA LEU A 356 1.03 -31.91 -19.50
C LEU A 356 -0.19 -32.33 -18.67
N SER A 357 -1.26 -31.57 -18.81
CA SER A 357 -2.48 -31.81 -18.06
C SER A 357 -3.66 -31.27 -18.84
N THR A 358 -4.80 -31.96 -18.72
CA THR A 358 -6.05 -31.49 -19.29
C THR A 358 -6.71 -30.56 -18.30
N GLN A 359 -6.88 -29.30 -18.70
CA GLN A 359 -7.33 -28.23 -17.80
C GLN A 359 -8.30 -27.32 -18.56
N TRP A 360 -8.94 -26.43 -17.81
CA TRP A 360 -9.78 -25.39 -18.40
C TRP A 360 -8.97 -24.10 -18.55
N PHE A 361 -9.19 -23.39 -19.64
CA PHE A 361 -8.44 -22.18 -19.98
C PHE A 361 -9.38 -21.08 -20.47
N VAL A 362 -8.94 -19.83 -20.22
CA VAL A 362 -9.54 -18.66 -20.85
C VAL A 362 -8.59 -18.16 -21.93
N LYS A 363 -9.13 -17.94 -23.14
CA LYS A 363 -8.38 -17.27 -24.21
C LYS A 363 -8.30 -15.79 -23.85
N THR A 364 -7.14 -15.35 -23.44
CA THR A 364 -7.02 -14.00 -22.86
C THR A 364 -6.77 -12.91 -23.89
N GLU A 365 -6.22 -13.25 -25.05
CA GLU A 365 -5.86 -12.20 -26.01
C GLU A 365 -7.02 -11.29 -26.42
N PRO A 366 -8.22 -11.82 -26.77
CA PRO A 366 -9.31 -10.90 -27.12
C PRO A 366 -9.71 -9.98 -25.97
N LEU A 367 -9.65 -10.49 -24.74
CA LEU A 367 -9.96 -9.68 -23.56
C LEU A 367 -8.90 -8.63 -23.31
N ALA A 368 -7.63 -9.02 -23.46
CA ALA A 368 -6.51 -8.08 -23.27
C ALA A 368 -6.52 -6.98 -24.34
N ALA A 369 -6.89 -7.34 -25.57
CA ALA A 369 -6.94 -6.35 -26.65
C ALA A 369 -7.91 -5.21 -26.31
N ARG A 370 -9.07 -5.55 -25.76
CA ARG A 370 -10.02 -4.54 -25.34
C ARG A 370 -9.44 -3.64 -24.24
N CYS A 371 -8.69 -4.24 -23.32
CA CYS A 371 -8.08 -3.47 -22.24
C CYS A 371 -7.00 -2.53 -22.77
N ARG A 372 -6.21 -2.98 -23.76
CA ARG A 372 -5.21 -2.11 -24.36
C ARG A 372 -5.86 -0.92 -25.06
N GLU A 373 -6.98 -1.14 -25.75
CA GLU A 373 -7.72 -0.05 -26.39
C GLU A 373 -8.22 0.95 -25.35
N ALA A 374 -8.76 0.46 -24.24
CA ALA A 374 -9.27 1.32 -23.19
C ALA A 374 -8.13 2.12 -22.55
N LEU A 375 -6.98 1.49 -22.34
CA LEU A 375 -5.83 2.16 -21.72
C LEU A 375 -5.33 3.32 -22.58
N ALA A 376 -5.42 3.20 -23.90
CA ALA A 376 -5.05 4.31 -24.77
C ALA A 376 -5.88 5.56 -24.51
N LYS A 377 -7.05 5.39 -23.91
CA LYS A 377 -7.93 6.49 -23.50
C LYS A 377 -7.80 6.78 -22.00
N GLN A 378 -6.80 6.24 -21.34
CA GLN A 378 -6.58 6.32 -19.90
C GLN A 378 -7.73 5.72 -19.09
N GLU A 379 -8.22 4.60 -19.51
CA GLU A 379 -9.24 3.84 -18.80
C GLU A 379 -8.64 2.48 -18.43
N PRO A 380 -8.24 2.29 -17.17
CA PRO A 380 -8.21 3.25 -16.07
C PRO A 380 -6.98 4.14 -16.10
N ARG A 381 -7.03 5.21 -15.33
CA ARG A 381 -5.87 6.07 -15.10
C ARG A 381 -5.09 5.53 -13.90
N PHE A 382 -3.80 5.30 -14.06
CA PHE A 382 -2.97 4.80 -12.97
C PHE A 382 -2.30 5.95 -12.22
N ILE A 383 -2.32 5.87 -10.91
CA ILE A 383 -1.59 6.77 -10.02
C ILE A 383 -0.66 5.91 -9.15
N PRO A 384 0.65 6.03 -9.27
CA PRO A 384 1.41 6.87 -10.21
C PRO A 384 1.36 6.33 -11.63
N GLU A 385 1.56 7.23 -12.56
CA GLU A 385 1.41 6.93 -13.99
C GLU A 385 2.36 5.84 -14.47
N ARG A 386 3.50 5.68 -13.83
CA ARG A 386 4.49 4.68 -14.29
C ARG A 386 3.93 3.26 -14.33
N TRP A 387 2.90 2.95 -13.59
CA TRP A 387 2.29 1.63 -13.59
C TRP A 387 1.49 1.35 -14.85
N ASP A 388 1.14 2.38 -15.59
CA ASP A 388 0.50 2.28 -16.90
C ASP A 388 1.32 1.39 -17.83
N LYS A 389 2.64 1.64 -17.90
CA LYS A 389 3.52 0.85 -18.77
C LYS A 389 3.61 -0.61 -18.32
N VAL A 390 3.70 -0.85 -17.02
CA VAL A 390 3.80 -2.21 -16.50
C VAL A 390 2.53 -3.00 -16.87
N TYR A 391 1.38 -2.39 -16.67
CA TYR A 391 0.10 -3.00 -17.00
C TYR A 391 0.00 -3.26 -18.52
N ARG A 392 0.38 -2.28 -19.32
CA ARG A 392 0.30 -2.40 -20.79
C ARG A 392 1.23 -3.49 -21.29
N ASP A 393 2.45 -3.56 -20.78
CA ASP A 393 3.41 -4.57 -21.22
C ASP A 393 2.92 -5.97 -20.92
N TRP A 394 2.32 -6.15 -19.75
CA TRP A 394 1.78 -7.46 -19.37
C TRP A 394 0.63 -7.86 -20.31
N LEU A 395 -0.26 -6.92 -20.61
CA LEU A 395 -1.38 -7.21 -21.51
C LEU A 395 -0.93 -7.52 -22.93
N THR A 396 0.22 -7.01 -23.33
CA THR A 396 0.70 -7.19 -24.69
C THR A 396 1.19 -8.62 -24.95
N ASP A 397 1.69 -9.27 -23.93
CA ASP A 397 2.34 -10.57 -24.09
C ASP A 397 1.68 -11.63 -23.22
N ILE A 398 0.38 -11.61 -23.19
CA ILE A 398 -0.40 -12.43 -22.26
C ILE A 398 -0.65 -13.83 -22.85
N ARG A 399 -0.52 -14.84 -21.99
CA ARG A 399 -0.81 -16.22 -22.31
C ARG A 399 -2.22 -16.58 -21.89
N ASP A 400 -2.75 -17.68 -22.48
CA ASP A 400 -4.03 -18.20 -22.01
C ASP A 400 -3.94 -18.55 -20.54
N TRP A 401 -5.03 -18.32 -19.84
CA TRP A 401 -5.10 -18.42 -18.38
C TRP A 401 -5.70 -19.75 -18.00
N CYS A 402 -4.94 -20.59 -17.30
CA CYS A 402 -5.44 -21.85 -16.76
C CYS A 402 -6.30 -21.56 -15.54
N ILE A 403 -7.57 -21.87 -15.61
CA ILE A 403 -8.50 -21.47 -14.58
C ILE A 403 -8.98 -22.63 -13.69
N SER A 404 -8.63 -23.87 -14.01
CA SER A 404 -9.06 -25.01 -13.18
C SER A 404 -8.01 -25.35 -12.12
N ARG A 405 -8.49 -25.79 -10.96
CA ARG A 405 -7.64 -26.20 -9.85
C ARG A 405 -8.17 -27.50 -9.28
N GLN A 406 -7.27 -28.42 -8.95
CA GLN A 406 -7.62 -29.73 -8.42
C GLN A 406 -7.78 -29.64 -6.91
N LEU A 407 -8.77 -28.85 -6.51
CA LEU A 407 -9.06 -28.51 -5.12
C LEU A 407 -10.54 -28.74 -4.88
N TRP A 408 -10.97 -28.67 -3.63
CA TRP A 408 -12.38 -28.74 -3.28
C TRP A 408 -12.94 -27.41 -2.81
N TRP A 409 -12.12 -26.60 -2.14
CA TRP A 409 -12.58 -25.30 -1.65
C TRP A 409 -12.51 -24.27 -2.76
N GLY A 410 -13.67 -23.87 -3.25
CA GLY A 410 -13.75 -22.89 -4.32
C GLY A 410 -15.02 -23.06 -5.12
N HIS A 411 -15.11 -22.34 -6.22
CA HIS A 411 -16.23 -22.39 -7.13
C HIS A 411 -16.10 -23.61 -8.04
N ARG A 412 -16.99 -24.57 -7.86
CA ARG A 412 -16.93 -25.77 -8.68
C ARG A 412 -17.24 -25.42 -10.13
N ILE A 413 -16.47 -25.98 -11.05
CA ILE A 413 -16.62 -25.65 -12.46
C ILE A 413 -18.00 -26.09 -12.95
N PRO A 414 -18.77 -25.17 -13.60
CA PRO A 414 -20.11 -25.49 -14.02
C PRO A 414 -20.12 -26.19 -15.37
N ALA A 415 -19.47 -27.35 -15.41
CA ALA A 415 -19.40 -28.21 -16.58
C ALA A 415 -19.67 -29.63 -16.12
N TRP A 416 -20.44 -30.34 -16.92
CA TRP A 416 -20.83 -31.71 -16.63
C TRP A 416 -20.40 -32.61 -17.77
N PHE A 417 -19.72 -33.69 -17.40
CA PHE A 417 -19.30 -34.69 -18.37
C PHE A 417 -20.43 -35.66 -18.63
N VAL A 418 -20.67 -35.99 -19.91
CA VAL A 418 -21.72 -36.92 -20.28
C VAL A 418 -21.14 -38.32 -20.16
N THR A 419 -21.22 -38.88 -18.97
CA THR A 419 -20.56 -40.14 -18.66
C THR A 419 -21.15 -41.34 -19.34
N SER A 420 -22.43 -41.25 -19.74
CA SER A 420 -23.03 -42.29 -20.54
C SER A 420 -22.33 -42.50 -21.88
N GLU A 421 -21.59 -41.49 -22.36
CA GLU A 421 -20.82 -41.62 -23.59
C GLU A 421 -19.46 -42.24 -23.42
N SER A 422 -19.01 -42.41 -22.20
CA SER A 422 -17.69 -42.94 -21.91
C SER A 422 -17.69 -44.09 -20.92
N GLY A 423 -18.78 -44.81 -20.85
CA GLY A 423 -18.85 -46.02 -20.05
C GLY A 423 -19.04 -45.81 -18.55
N GLY A 424 -19.55 -44.66 -18.16
CA GLY A 424 -19.90 -44.39 -16.76
C GLY A 424 -18.84 -43.64 -15.95
N ARG A 425 -17.69 -43.35 -16.56
CA ARG A 425 -16.66 -42.54 -15.94
C ARG A 425 -16.22 -41.47 -16.89
N TYR A 426 -15.84 -40.30 -16.37
CA TYR A 426 -15.29 -39.29 -17.27
C TYR A 426 -13.80 -39.41 -17.39
N THR A 427 -13.34 -39.12 -18.59
CA THR A 427 -11.96 -39.09 -18.97
C THR A 427 -11.63 -37.76 -19.61
N ASP A 428 -10.40 -37.59 -20.04
CA ASP A 428 -10.02 -36.34 -20.73
C ASP A 428 -10.78 -36.12 -22.03
N THR A 429 -11.35 -37.17 -22.60
CA THR A 429 -12.06 -37.07 -23.90
C THR A 429 -13.56 -37.17 -23.79
N THR A 430 -14.11 -37.34 -22.60
CA THR A 430 -15.56 -37.37 -22.40
C THR A 430 -16.21 -36.05 -22.81
N PRO A 431 -17.33 -36.06 -23.56
CA PRO A 431 -17.95 -34.78 -23.93
C PRO A 431 -18.49 -34.00 -22.73
N UNK A 432 -18.52 -32.65 -22.61
CA UNK A 432 -18.88 -31.79 -21.60
C UNK A 432 -20.05 -31.06 -22.05
N VAL A 433 -20.87 -30.73 -21.25
CA VAL A 433 -21.80 -29.62 -21.43
C VAL A 433 -21.57 -28.58 -20.34
N VAL A 434 -21.73 -27.31 -20.69
CA VAL A 434 -21.57 -26.19 -19.78
C VAL A 434 -22.93 -25.56 -19.56
N ALA A 435 -23.30 -25.37 -18.28
CA ALA A 435 -24.65 -24.87 -17.97
C ALA A 435 -24.59 -24.19 -16.61
N ARG A 436 -25.62 -23.42 -16.28
CA ARG A 436 -25.68 -22.67 -15.02
C ARG A 436 -26.04 -23.55 -13.83
N ASN A 437 -26.70 -24.69 -14.11
CA ASN A 437 -27.08 -25.62 -13.04
C ASN A 437 -27.19 -27.02 -13.61
N GLU A 438 -27.35 -28.00 -12.73
CA GLU A 438 -27.37 -29.40 -13.13
C GLU A 438 -28.58 -29.71 -13.99
N GLY A 439 -29.73 -29.14 -13.67
CA GLY A 439 -30.93 -29.39 -14.47
C GLY A 439 -30.79 -28.94 -15.93
N ASP A 440 -30.23 -27.74 -16.12
CA ASP A 440 -29.98 -27.27 -17.47
C ASP A 440 -28.92 -28.11 -18.16
N ALA A 441 -27.93 -28.58 -17.42
CA ALA A 441 -26.87 -29.42 -17.98
C ALA A 441 -27.44 -30.75 -18.43
N LEU A 442 -28.32 -31.35 -17.64
CA LEU A 442 -28.93 -32.61 -18.01
C LEU A 442 -29.80 -32.43 -19.25
N ALA A 443 -30.56 -31.32 -19.34
CA ALA A 443 -31.38 -31.05 -20.52
C ALA A 443 -30.52 -30.93 -21.76
N LYS A 444 -29.39 -30.22 -21.67
CA LYS A 444 -28.47 -30.10 -22.81
C LYS A 444 -27.90 -31.45 -23.23
N ALA A 445 -27.50 -32.26 -22.22
CA ALA A 445 -26.96 -33.58 -22.51
C ALA A 445 -27.97 -34.48 -23.18
N GLN A 446 -29.24 -34.44 -22.73
CA GLN A 446 -30.28 -35.23 -23.32
C GLN A 446 -30.59 -34.79 -24.76
N GLU A 447 -30.57 -33.49 -24.99
CA GLU A 447 -30.80 -32.99 -26.36
C GLU A 447 -29.70 -33.45 -27.31
N GLN A 448 -28.45 -33.48 -26.84
CA GLN A 448 -27.30 -33.80 -27.69
C GLN A 448 -27.02 -35.29 -27.77
N PHE A 449 -27.31 -36.07 -26.73
CA PHE A 449 -26.85 -37.45 -26.61
C PHE A 449 -27.98 -38.45 -26.32
N GLY A 450 -29.22 -38.00 -26.24
CA GLY A 450 -30.35 -38.88 -26.04
C GLY A 450 -30.92 -38.84 -24.63
N ALA A 451 -32.16 -39.30 -24.50
CA ALA A 451 -32.92 -39.16 -23.27
C ALA A 451 -32.29 -39.89 -22.07
N GLU A 452 -31.42 -40.86 -22.35
CA GLU A 452 -30.80 -41.63 -21.27
C GLU A 452 -29.44 -41.13 -20.89
N ALA A 453 -29.07 -39.91 -21.28
CA ALA A 453 -27.79 -39.34 -20.94
C ALA A 453 -27.63 -39.22 -19.42
N ARG A 454 -26.47 -39.57 -18.93
CA ARG A 454 -26.08 -39.39 -17.54
C ARG A 454 -24.92 -38.40 -17.48
N ILE A 455 -24.92 -37.57 -16.48
CA ILE A 455 -23.91 -36.51 -16.36
C ILE A 455 -23.26 -36.52 -14.99
N GLU A 456 -22.02 -36.03 -14.93
CA GLU A 456 -21.26 -35.90 -13.69
C GLU A 456 -20.53 -34.59 -13.76
N GLN A 457 -20.69 -33.76 -12.72
CA GLN A 457 -20.05 -32.46 -12.70
C GLN A 457 -18.53 -32.59 -12.56
N ASP A 458 -17.80 -31.72 -13.24
CA ASP A 458 -16.35 -31.61 -13.08
C ASP A 458 -16.03 -31.43 -11.61
N GLU A 459 -15.07 -32.21 -11.11
CA GLU A 459 -14.72 -32.14 -9.70
C GLU A 459 -13.78 -30.97 -9.36
N ASP A 460 -13.18 -30.34 -10.36
CA ASP A 460 -12.27 -29.24 -10.14
C ASP A 460 -13.00 -27.95 -9.79
N VAL A 461 -12.29 -27.02 -9.18
CA VAL A 461 -12.81 -25.69 -8.88
C VAL A 461 -12.04 -24.66 -9.68
N LEU A 462 -12.59 -23.44 -9.74
CA LEU A 462 -11.96 -22.34 -10.46
C LEU A 462 -10.92 -21.65 -9.60
N ASP A 463 -9.87 -21.13 -10.24
CA ASP A 463 -8.89 -20.25 -9.66
C ASP A 463 -9.59 -19.12 -8.91
N THR A 464 -9.14 -18.79 -7.70
CA THR A 464 -9.76 -17.73 -6.92
C THR A 464 -9.78 -16.39 -7.67
N TRP A 465 -8.80 -16.17 -8.56
CA TRP A 465 -8.75 -14.92 -9.30
C TRP A 465 -9.83 -14.81 -10.36
N PHE A 466 -10.50 -15.92 -10.69
CA PHE A 466 -11.67 -15.86 -11.58
C PHE A 466 -12.80 -15.12 -10.89
N SER A 467 -13.12 -15.50 -9.67
CA SER A 467 -14.18 -14.81 -8.92
C SER A 467 -13.74 -13.40 -8.52
N SER A 468 -12.47 -13.24 -8.15
CA SER A 468 -11.97 -11.92 -7.78
C SER A 468 -11.95 -10.95 -8.94
N GLY A 469 -11.84 -11.45 -10.17
CA GLY A 469 -11.91 -10.62 -11.35
C GLY A 469 -13.28 -10.02 -11.58
N LEU A 470 -14.33 -10.60 -11.01
CA LEU A 470 -15.69 -10.07 -11.13
C LEU A 470 -16.04 -9.06 -10.05
N TRP A 471 -15.17 -8.90 -9.06
CA TRP A 471 -15.46 -8.18 -7.81
C TRP A 471 -16.07 -6.79 -8.01
N PRO A 472 -15.57 -5.95 -8.92
CA PRO A 472 -16.11 -4.59 -9.02
C PRO A 472 -17.57 -4.51 -9.45
N PHE A 473 -18.10 -5.56 -10.08
CA PHE A 473 -19.48 -5.53 -10.52
C PHE A 473 -20.32 -6.65 -9.93
N SER A 474 -19.75 -7.80 -9.62
CA SER A 474 -20.50 -8.85 -8.95
C SER A 474 -21.01 -8.40 -7.58
N THR A 475 -20.19 -7.63 -6.88
CA THR A 475 -20.57 -7.11 -5.56
C THR A 475 -21.72 -6.13 -5.62
N LEU A 476 -21.93 -5.50 -6.77
CA LEU A 476 -22.99 -4.52 -6.96
C LEU A 476 -24.27 -5.12 -7.55
N GLY A 477 -24.26 -6.42 -7.80
CA GLY A 477 -25.45 -7.13 -8.22
C GLY A 477 -25.40 -7.76 -9.58
N TRP A 478 -24.34 -7.51 -10.38
CA TRP A 478 -24.21 -8.18 -11.67
C TRP A 478 -24.36 -9.70 -11.47
N PRO A 479 -25.04 -10.43 -12.32
CA PRO A 479 -25.49 -10.10 -13.68
C PRO A 479 -26.86 -9.42 -13.76
N ASP A 480 -27.50 -9.07 -12.67
CA ASP A 480 -28.78 -8.37 -12.73
C ASP A 480 -28.51 -6.91 -13.09
N ALA A 481 -28.79 -6.55 -14.34
CA ALA A 481 -28.52 -5.21 -14.83
C ALA A 481 -29.38 -4.14 -14.16
N ASP A 482 -30.48 -4.55 -13.51
CA ASP A 482 -31.41 -3.63 -12.83
C ASP A 482 -31.05 -3.38 -11.35
N UNK A 483 -30.13 -4.02 -10.73
CA UNK A 483 -29.72 -3.80 -9.49
C UNK A 483 -29.42 -2.38 -9.37
N ALA A 484 -30.07 -1.84 -8.37
CA ALA A 484 -29.93 -0.40 -8.13
C ALA A 484 -28.49 0.03 -7.84
N ASP A 485 -27.79 -0.77 -7.04
CA ASP A 485 -26.39 -0.48 -6.73
C ASP A 485 -25.52 -0.50 -7.98
N LEU A 486 -25.74 -1.47 -8.86
CA LEU A 486 -24.96 -1.56 -10.09
C LEU A 486 -25.19 -0.34 -10.97
N GLN A 487 -26.44 0.09 -11.10
CA GLN A 487 -26.75 1.27 -11.92
C GLN A 487 -26.15 2.54 -11.31
N ARG A 488 -26.16 2.64 -9.99
CA ARG A 488 -25.71 3.86 -9.32
C ARG A 488 -24.19 3.99 -9.27
N TRP A 489 -23.51 2.90 -8.92
CA TRP A 489 -22.10 2.99 -8.55
C TRP A 489 -21.12 2.32 -9.51
N TYR A 490 -21.62 1.60 -10.53
CA TYR A 490 -20.69 1.03 -11.51
C TYR A 490 -20.61 1.93 -12.75
N PRO A 491 -19.44 2.20 -13.32
CA PRO A 491 -18.10 1.80 -12.85
C PRO A 491 -17.73 2.46 -11.54
N THR A 492 -16.93 1.74 -10.74
CA THR A 492 -16.50 2.31 -9.49
C THR A 492 -15.50 3.45 -9.74
N SER A 493 -15.24 4.24 -8.71
CA SER A 493 -14.47 5.47 -8.87
C SER A 493 -12.97 5.23 -8.76
N THR A 494 -12.57 4.49 -7.74
CA THR A 494 -11.15 4.29 -7.44
C THR A 494 -10.94 2.88 -6.95
N LEU A 495 -9.89 2.25 -7.46
CA LEU A 495 -9.36 1.03 -6.88
C LEU A 495 -8.05 1.38 -6.18
N VAL A 496 -7.87 0.88 -4.95
CA VAL A 496 -6.65 1.13 -4.20
C VAL A 496 -6.03 -0.22 -3.85
N THR A 497 -4.82 -0.46 -4.33
CA THR A 497 -4.20 -1.76 -4.14
C THR A 497 -2.68 -1.63 -4.15
N GLY A 498 -2.01 -2.65 -3.64
CA GLY A 498 -0.56 -2.72 -3.71
C GLY A 498 -0.08 -3.06 -5.11
N PHE A 499 1.16 -2.73 -5.39
CA PHE A 499 1.72 -2.97 -6.73
C PHE A 499 1.90 -4.46 -7.02
N ASP A 500 1.91 -5.30 -5.99
CA ASP A 500 2.25 -6.71 -6.13
C ASP A 500 1.11 -7.55 -6.72
N ILE A 501 -0.12 -7.02 -6.81
CA ILE A 501 -1.22 -7.79 -7.36
C ILE A 501 -1.85 -7.15 -8.61
N ILE A 502 -1.08 -6.34 -9.33
CA ILE A 502 -1.59 -5.73 -10.56
C ILE A 502 -2.00 -6.81 -11.57
N PHE A 503 -1.17 -7.82 -11.74
CA PHE A 503 -1.43 -8.85 -12.75
C PHE A 503 -2.46 -9.86 -12.29
N PHE A 504 -2.42 -10.23 -11.02
CA PHE A 504 -3.39 -11.16 -10.47
C PHE A 504 -4.78 -10.58 -10.49
N TRP A 505 -4.92 -9.32 -10.15
CA TRP A 505 -6.22 -8.77 -9.85
C TRP A 505 -6.64 -7.63 -10.78
N VAL A 506 -5.81 -6.60 -10.92
CA VAL A 506 -6.23 -5.43 -11.69
C VAL A 506 -6.49 -5.81 -13.14
N ALA A 507 -5.54 -6.52 -13.76
CA ALA A 507 -5.69 -6.91 -15.17
C ALA A 507 -6.88 -7.83 -15.35
N ARG A 508 -7.09 -8.76 -14.43
CA ARG A 508 -8.23 -9.69 -14.58
C ARG A 508 -9.56 -8.98 -14.38
N MET A 509 -9.61 -8.01 -13.46
CA MET A 509 -10.83 -7.22 -13.31
C MET A 509 -11.14 -6.44 -14.57
N THR A 510 -10.15 -5.82 -15.20
CA THR A 510 -10.39 -5.05 -16.42
C THR A 510 -10.79 -5.96 -17.58
N MET A 511 -10.17 -7.12 -17.69
CA MET A 511 -10.53 -8.08 -18.73
C MET A 511 -11.98 -8.57 -18.57
N MET A 512 -12.34 -8.92 -17.34
CA MET A 512 -13.72 -9.41 -17.08
C MET A 512 -14.73 -8.30 -17.27
N ALA A 513 -14.41 -7.09 -16.82
CA ALA A 513 -15.33 -5.97 -16.96
C ALA A 513 -15.59 -5.65 -18.42
N GLY A 514 -14.54 -5.66 -19.23
CA GLY A 514 -14.72 -5.44 -20.66
C GLY A 514 -15.61 -6.48 -21.29
N ALA A 515 -15.44 -7.74 -20.88
CA ALA A 515 -16.23 -8.84 -21.43
C ALA A 515 -17.70 -8.78 -21.02
N PHE A 516 -17.99 -8.39 -19.78
CA PHE A 516 -19.33 -8.54 -19.23
C PHE A 516 -20.11 -7.26 -19.11
N THR A 517 -19.46 -6.12 -18.96
CA THR A 517 -20.16 -4.84 -18.82
C THR A 517 -19.88 -3.87 -19.95
N GLY A 518 -18.84 -4.12 -20.73
CA GLY A 518 -18.45 -3.23 -21.81
C GLY A 518 -17.74 -1.97 -21.34
N GLU A 519 -17.51 -1.83 -20.05
CA GLU A 519 -16.86 -0.64 -19.48
C GLU A 519 -15.76 -1.08 -18.52
N MET A 520 -14.66 -0.31 -18.48
CA MET A 520 -13.64 -0.58 -17.47
C MET A 520 -14.22 -0.38 -16.08
N PRO A 521 -13.75 -1.14 -15.08
CA PRO A 521 -14.48 -1.24 -13.81
C PRO A 521 -14.20 -0.12 -12.84
N PHE A 522 -13.17 0.71 -13.08
CA PHE A 522 -12.82 1.84 -12.21
C PHE A 522 -12.18 2.91 -13.06
N LYS A 523 -12.38 4.16 -12.62
CA LYS A 523 -11.79 5.29 -13.32
C LYS A 523 -10.32 5.45 -13.00
N ASP A 524 -9.97 5.32 -11.72
CA ASP A 524 -8.60 5.48 -11.24
C ASP A 524 -8.16 4.21 -10.55
N VAL A 525 -6.86 3.90 -10.69
CA VAL A 525 -6.20 2.86 -9.91
C VAL A 525 -5.04 3.53 -9.16
N TYR A 526 -5.18 3.58 -7.84
CA TYR A 526 -4.14 4.14 -6.97
C TYR A 526 -3.32 2.98 -6.43
N ILE A 527 -2.04 2.95 -6.82
CA ILE A 527 -1.13 1.85 -6.48
C ILE A 527 -0.22 2.32 -5.35
N HIS A 528 -0.22 1.58 -4.25
CA HIS A 528 0.63 1.93 -3.12
C HIS A 528 1.74 0.90 -2.94
N GLY A 529 2.75 1.29 -2.19
CA GLY A 529 3.85 0.39 -1.86
C GLY A 529 3.50 -0.54 -0.72
N LEU A 530 4.47 -1.34 -0.32
CA LEU A 530 4.30 -2.31 0.76
C LEU A 530 4.80 -1.71 2.07
N VAL A 531 4.29 -2.25 3.17
CA VAL A 531 4.83 -1.93 4.50
C VAL A 531 5.93 -2.95 4.79
N ARG A 532 7.12 -2.45 5.06
CA ARG A 532 8.28 -3.28 5.34
C ARG A 532 8.60 -3.27 6.83
N ASP A 533 9.31 -4.29 7.27
CA ASP A 533 9.62 -4.41 8.70
C ASP A 533 10.73 -3.43 9.09
N GLU A 534 11.15 -3.49 10.36
CA GLU A 534 12.14 -2.56 10.90
C GLU A 534 13.52 -2.68 10.25
N GLN A 535 13.78 -3.82 9.61
CA GLN A 535 15.02 -4.04 8.87
C GLN A 535 14.83 -3.83 7.37
N ASN A 536 13.71 -3.22 7.00
CA ASN A 536 13.37 -2.88 5.61
C ASN A 536 13.15 -4.11 4.73
N ARG A 537 12.74 -5.23 5.35
CA ARG A 537 12.44 -6.45 4.61
C ARG A 537 10.93 -6.57 4.39
N LYS A 538 10.57 -7.21 3.28
CA LYS A 538 9.17 -7.50 3.01
C LYS A 538 8.60 -8.41 4.10
N MET A 539 7.42 -8.08 4.61
CA MET A 539 6.76 -8.91 5.59
C MET A 539 6.09 -10.10 4.92
N SER A 540 6.25 -11.28 5.50
CA SER A 540 5.60 -12.47 5.03
C SER A 540 5.39 -13.43 6.18
N LYS A 541 4.43 -14.35 6.00
CA LYS A 541 4.18 -15.37 7.02
C LYS A 541 5.37 -16.31 7.15
N SER A 542 6.00 -16.65 6.03
CA SER A 542 7.13 -17.57 6.05
C SER A 542 8.35 -16.98 6.73
N ALA A 543 8.55 -15.67 6.62
CA ALA A 543 9.68 -15.00 7.28
C ALA A 543 9.42 -14.76 8.77
N GLY A 544 8.17 -14.83 9.20
CA GLY A 544 7.84 -14.63 10.60
C GLY A 544 8.03 -13.22 11.10
N ASN A 545 8.08 -12.24 10.19
CA ASN A 545 8.35 -10.85 10.54
C ASN A 545 7.10 -9.97 10.45
N GLY A 546 5.91 -10.55 10.37
CA GLY A 546 4.68 -9.77 10.34
C GLY A 546 4.49 -8.99 11.64
N ILE A 547 3.80 -7.86 11.54
CA ILE A 547 3.48 -7.03 12.68
C ILE A 547 1.96 -6.92 12.76
N ASP A 548 1.41 -7.31 13.90
CA ASP A 548 -0.02 -7.26 14.13
C ASP A 548 -0.45 -5.83 14.38
N PRO A 549 -1.29 -5.25 13.51
CA PRO A 549 -1.70 -3.87 13.76
C PRO A 549 -2.46 -3.66 15.07
N LEU A 550 -3.12 -4.69 15.59
CA LEU A 550 -3.84 -4.55 16.85
C LEU A 550 -2.93 -4.23 18.03
N LEU A 551 -1.67 -4.71 17.99
CA LEU A 551 -0.73 -4.38 19.06
C LEU A 551 -0.47 -2.88 19.14
N LEU A 552 -0.29 -2.25 17.98
CA LEU A 552 -0.07 -0.80 17.94
C LEU A 552 -1.35 -0.02 18.22
N ILE A 553 -2.49 -0.53 17.79
CA ILE A 553 -3.77 0.12 18.08
C ILE A 553 -4.01 0.14 19.59
N GLU A 554 -3.76 -0.97 20.27
CA GLU A 554 -4.00 -1.03 21.71
C GLU A 554 -3.03 -0.13 22.47
N ARG A 555 -1.82 0.02 22.00
CA ARG A 555 -0.85 0.88 22.67
C ARG A 555 -1.05 2.36 22.37
N TYR A 556 -1.37 2.70 21.13
CA TYR A 556 -1.34 4.10 20.69
C TYR A 556 -2.68 4.63 20.18
N GLY A 557 -3.64 3.75 19.93
CA GLY A 557 -4.90 4.14 19.31
C GLY A 557 -4.86 3.98 17.80
N THR A 558 -6.04 3.78 17.22
CA THR A 558 -6.20 3.58 15.78
C THR A 558 -5.80 4.83 15.00
N ASP A 559 -6.22 6.00 15.47
CA ASP A 559 -5.95 7.24 14.72
C ASP A 559 -4.46 7.51 14.62
N ALA A 560 -3.71 7.20 15.69
CA ALA A 560 -2.26 7.37 15.66
C ALA A 560 -1.63 6.45 14.61
N LEU A 561 -2.07 5.21 14.57
CA LEU A 561 -1.54 4.28 13.57
C LEU A 561 -1.91 4.72 12.15
N ARG A 562 -3.16 5.10 11.93
CA ARG A 562 -3.60 5.55 10.60
C ARG A 562 -2.80 6.77 10.15
N PHE A 563 -2.67 7.76 11.03
CA PHE A 563 -1.96 8.98 10.68
C PHE A 563 -0.50 8.69 10.35
N ALA A 564 0.14 7.83 11.16
CA ALA A 564 1.53 7.47 10.93
C ALA A 564 1.73 6.79 9.58
N LEU A 565 0.85 5.84 9.25
CA LEU A 565 0.97 5.12 7.99
C LEU A 565 0.76 6.04 6.78
N VAL A 566 -0.27 6.89 6.84
CA VAL A 566 -0.57 7.78 5.72
C VAL A 566 0.53 8.83 5.56
N ARG A 567 0.99 9.39 6.68
CA ARG A 567 2.02 10.43 6.63
C ARG A 567 3.29 9.94 5.96
N GLU A 568 3.63 8.65 6.14
CA GLU A 568 4.86 8.11 5.56
C GLU A 568 4.77 7.86 4.06
N VAL A 569 3.59 7.97 3.47
CA VAL A 569 3.44 7.81 2.03
C VAL A 569 3.97 9.06 1.36
N ALA A 570 5.20 8.97 0.86
CA ALA A 570 5.85 10.09 0.18
C ALA A 570 5.77 9.82 -1.32
N GLY A 571 5.05 10.65 -2.02
CA GLY A 571 4.77 10.38 -3.41
C GLY A 571 3.90 9.13 -3.51
N ALA A 572 3.70 8.63 -4.70
CA ALA A 572 2.84 7.47 -4.89
C ALA A 572 3.67 6.22 -5.08
N GLY A 573 3.34 5.18 -4.34
CA GLY A 573 3.85 3.85 -4.60
C GLY A 573 5.16 3.46 -3.95
N GLN A 574 5.71 4.29 -3.07
CA GLN A 574 6.93 3.92 -2.36
C GLN A 574 6.61 3.03 -1.16
N ASP A 575 7.52 2.13 -0.85
CA ASP A 575 7.37 1.29 0.32
C ASP A 575 7.53 2.10 1.60
N VAL A 576 6.83 1.67 2.64
CA VAL A 576 6.88 2.30 3.95
C VAL A 576 7.60 1.36 4.90
N ARG A 577 8.68 1.84 5.52
CA ARG A 577 9.37 1.07 6.55
C ARG A 577 8.77 1.42 7.91
N LEU A 578 8.33 0.42 8.65
CA LEU A 578 7.78 0.63 9.98
C LEU A 578 8.86 0.37 11.03
N ASP A 579 9.14 1.37 11.84
CA ASP A 579 10.16 1.31 12.90
C ASP A 579 9.57 0.61 14.12
N TYR A 580 9.65 -0.70 14.16
CA TYR A 580 9.01 -1.50 15.17
C TYR A 580 10.06 -2.14 16.08
N ASP A 581 9.91 -1.94 17.40
CA ASP A 581 10.73 -2.59 18.40
C ASP A 581 10.03 -3.88 18.82
N ARG A 582 10.56 -5.01 18.42
CA ARG A 582 9.89 -6.29 18.64
C ARG A 582 9.91 -6.73 20.09
N LYS A 583 10.87 -6.25 20.88
CA LYS A 583 10.91 -6.60 22.29
C LYS A 583 9.83 -5.88 23.10
N LYS A 584 9.59 -4.61 22.76
CA LYS A 584 8.66 -3.77 23.51
C LYS A 584 7.32 -3.61 22.82
N ASP A 585 7.18 -4.04 21.57
CA ASP A 585 5.99 -3.82 20.75
C ASP A 585 5.67 -2.33 20.64
N THR A 586 6.69 -1.51 20.35
CA THR A 586 6.55 -0.06 20.24
C THR A 586 7.02 0.43 18.88
N SER A 587 6.59 1.63 18.53
CA SER A 587 7.02 2.31 17.31
C SER A 587 7.16 3.79 17.62
N ALA A 588 8.36 4.34 17.39
CA ALA A 588 8.58 5.76 17.62
C ALA A 588 7.73 6.61 16.66
N THR A 589 7.56 6.15 15.43
CA THR A 589 6.76 6.88 14.45
C THR A 589 5.30 6.95 14.87
N VAL A 590 4.73 5.83 15.32
CA VAL A 590 3.34 5.82 15.77
C VAL A 590 3.20 6.60 17.08
N GLU A 591 4.18 6.51 17.96
CA GLU A 591 4.17 7.29 19.19
C GLU A 591 4.13 8.79 18.91
N ALA A 592 4.90 9.25 17.89
CA ALA A 592 4.87 10.67 17.51
C ALA A 592 3.47 11.07 17.05
N SER A 593 2.77 10.18 16.36
CA SER A 593 1.40 10.46 15.95
C SER A 593 0.44 10.48 17.12
N ARG A 594 0.66 9.63 18.12
CA ARG A 594 -0.14 9.70 19.34
C ARG A 594 0.11 11.04 20.07
N ASN A 595 1.36 11.50 20.07
CA ASN A 595 1.66 12.80 20.67
C ASN A 595 0.93 13.92 19.93
N PHE A 596 0.82 13.80 18.62
CA PHE A 596 0.02 14.75 17.85
C PHE A 596 -1.46 14.70 18.27
N ALA A 597 -1.99 13.49 18.42
CA ALA A 597 -3.38 13.35 18.89
C ALA A 597 -3.57 14.00 20.25
N ASN A 598 -2.63 13.80 21.16
CA ASN A 598 -2.69 14.42 22.47
C ASN A 598 -2.59 15.96 22.38
N LYS A 599 -1.80 16.46 21.45
CA LYS A 599 -1.70 17.89 21.22
C LYS A 599 -3.02 18.48 20.77
N LEU A 600 -3.69 17.80 19.87
CA LEU A 600 -5.01 18.22 19.39
C LEU A 600 -6.04 18.20 20.53
N TRP A 601 -5.93 17.21 21.40
CA TRP A 601 -6.78 17.12 22.57
C TRP A 601 -6.61 18.36 23.46
N UNK A 602 -5.53 18.58 23.66
CA UNK A 602 -5.18 19.66 24.44
C UNK A 602 -5.53 20.97 23.90
N ALA A 603 -5.31 21.11 22.70
CA ALA A 603 -5.71 22.39 22.07
C ALA A 603 -7.22 22.59 22.16
N THR A 604 -7.99 21.53 21.93
CA THR A 604 -9.45 21.63 22.00
C THR A 604 -9.92 21.91 23.42
N ARG A 605 -9.27 21.32 24.43
CA ARG A 605 -9.61 21.66 25.82
C ARG A 605 -9.40 23.14 26.12
N PHE A 606 -8.29 23.68 25.62
CA PHE A 606 -8.03 25.11 25.77
C PHE A 606 -9.14 25.93 25.13
N ALA A 607 -9.56 25.55 23.92
CA ALA A 607 -10.63 26.27 23.24
C ALA A 607 -11.91 26.20 24.03
N LEU A 608 -12.27 25.02 24.53
CA LEU A 608 -13.50 24.86 25.28
C LEU A 608 -13.54 25.74 26.55
N MET A 609 -12.39 25.78 27.25
CA MET A 609 -12.31 26.60 28.46
C MET A 609 -12.50 28.09 28.14
N ASN A 610 -12.07 28.52 26.97
CA ASN A 610 -12.14 29.94 26.62
C ASN A 610 -13.44 30.33 25.88
N LEU A 611 -14.17 29.34 25.36
CA LEU A 611 -15.41 29.60 24.68
C LEU A 611 -16.61 29.71 25.66
N GLY A 612 -16.42 29.19 26.85
CA GLY A 612 -17.45 29.33 27.91
C GLY A 612 -18.78 28.71 27.53
N GLY A 613 -18.75 27.59 26.82
CA GLY A 613 -19.98 26.91 26.45
C GLY A 613 -20.60 27.39 25.17
N ALA A 614 -20.06 28.44 24.57
CA ALA A 614 -20.60 28.94 23.31
C ALA A 614 -20.10 28.08 22.16
N THR A 615 -20.97 27.75 21.21
CA THR A 615 -20.67 26.94 20.06
C THR A 615 -20.43 27.78 18.82
N PRO A 616 -19.80 27.25 17.78
CA PRO A 616 -19.64 28.01 16.55
C PRO A 616 -20.95 28.56 16.00
N ALA A 617 -22.01 27.76 16.05
CA ALA A 617 -23.32 28.21 15.54
C ALA A 617 -23.87 29.42 16.32
N VAL A 618 -23.72 29.39 17.65
CA VAL A 618 -24.18 30.50 18.48
C VAL A 618 -23.33 31.74 18.29
N LEU A 619 -21.99 31.53 18.23
CA LEU A 619 -21.07 32.67 18.08
C LEU A 619 -21.20 33.37 16.73
N GLY A 620 -21.42 32.60 15.68
CA GLY A 620 -21.56 33.15 14.35
C GLY A 620 -20.23 33.55 13.72
N GLU A 621 -20.32 34.19 12.57
CA GLU A 621 -19.15 34.62 11.83
C GLU A 621 -18.60 35.93 12.36
N PRO A 622 -17.31 36.13 12.43
CA PRO A 622 -16.77 37.39 12.89
C PRO A 622 -17.02 38.54 11.91
N ASP A 623 -17.18 39.73 12.44
CA ASP A 623 -17.26 40.94 11.60
C ASP A 623 -15.89 41.24 11.02
N PRO A 624 -15.73 41.26 9.68
CA PRO A 624 -14.39 41.47 9.12
C PRO A 624 -13.75 42.79 9.58
N ALA A 625 -14.53 43.78 9.88
CA ALA A 625 -14.00 45.09 10.32
C ALA A 625 -13.36 45.02 11.70
N LEU A 626 -13.69 43.98 12.50
CA LEU A 626 -13.18 43.82 13.84
C LEU A 626 -12.02 42.87 13.97
N LEU A 627 -11.59 42.24 12.86
CA LEU A 627 -10.51 41.28 12.89
C LEU A 627 -9.19 41.93 13.23
N GLN A 628 -8.45 41.33 14.15
CA GLN A 628 -7.09 41.75 14.45
C GLN A 628 -6.12 41.08 13.50
N LEU A 629 -4.86 41.51 13.55
CA LEU A 629 -3.84 40.99 12.65
C LEU A 629 -3.73 39.45 12.74
N SER A 630 -3.67 38.92 13.97
CA SER A 630 -3.55 37.45 14.15
C SER A 630 -4.78 36.72 13.67
N ASP A 631 -5.98 37.34 13.76
CA ASP A 631 -7.20 36.75 13.20
C ASP A 631 -7.10 36.63 11.69
N ARG A 632 -6.70 37.72 11.05
CA ARG A 632 -6.60 37.76 9.59
C ARG A 632 -5.57 36.76 9.10
N TRP A 633 -4.47 36.62 9.85
CA TRP A 633 -3.42 35.66 9.49
C TRP A 633 -3.94 34.23 9.57
N ILE A 634 -4.52 33.82 10.71
CA ILE A 634 -4.93 32.44 10.89
C ILE A 634 -6.09 32.10 9.95
N LEU A 635 -6.96 33.06 9.65
CA LEU A 635 -8.03 32.80 8.71
C LEU A 635 -7.51 32.66 7.30
N SER A 636 -6.48 33.40 6.92
CA SER A 636 -5.82 33.21 5.62
C SER A 636 -5.16 31.85 5.54
N ARG A 637 -4.47 31.46 6.60
CA ARG A 637 -3.85 30.14 6.66
C ARG A 637 -4.88 29.03 6.58
N LEU A 638 -5.98 29.18 7.30
CA LEU A 638 -7.06 28.20 7.30
C LEU A 638 -7.64 28.05 5.89
N ALA A 639 -7.88 29.16 5.21
CA ALA A 639 -8.42 29.10 3.85
C ALA A 639 -7.45 28.41 2.90
N ARG A 640 -6.16 28.72 3.02
CA ARG A 640 -5.14 28.11 2.17
C ARG A 640 -5.02 26.62 2.45
N VAL A 641 -4.97 26.24 3.70
CA VAL A 641 -4.85 24.84 4.08
C VAL A 641 -6.10 24.07 3.66
N ASN A 642 -7.27 24.70 3.77
CA ASN A 642 -8.51 24.10 3.27
C ASN A 642 -8.37 23.76 1.79
N ARG A 643 -7.96 24.76 0.99
CA ARG A 643 -7.87 24.57 -0.45
C ARG A 643 -6.83 23.50 -0.83
N GLU A 644 -5.65 23.60 -0.22
CA GLU A 644 -4.57 22.65 -0.50
C GLU A 644 -4.93 21.23 -0.06
N THR A 645 -5.55 21.12 1.10
CA THR A 645 -5.90 19.79 1.63
C THR A 645 -6.97 19.12 0.78
N ALA A 646 -7.99 19.88 0.39
CA ALA A 646 -9.05 19.34 -0.46
C ALA A 646 -8.45 18.85 -1.78
N ASP A 647 -7.55 19.65 -2.38
CA ASP A 647 -6.92 19.26 -3.63
C ASP A 647 -6.08 17.98 -3.45
N ARG A 648 -5.35 17.91 -2.34
CA ARG A 648 -4.50 16.74 -2.08
C ARG A 648 -5.31 15.48 -1.85
N TYR A 649 -6.37 15.56 -1.05
CA TYR A 649 -7.25 14.43 -0.84
C TYR A 649 -7.88 13.96 -2.15
N ALA A 650 -8.35 14.92 -2.96
CA ALA A 650 -9.04 14.59 -4.19
C ALA A 650 -8.12 13.97 -5.24
N ASN A 651 -6.82 14.29 -5.17
CA ASN A 651 -5.86 13.86 -6.18
C ASN A 651 -4.82 12.88 -5.62
N TYR A 652 -5.15 12.20 -4.54
CA TYR A 652 -4.36 11.11 -3.97
C TYR A 652 -3.02 11.54 -3.38
N GLY A 653 -2.88 12.83 -3.05
CA GLY A 653 -1.72 13.32 -2.32
C GLY A 653 -1.92 13.16 -0.82
N LEU A 654 -2.16 11.93 -0.38
CA LEU A 654 -2.59 11.69 1.00
C LEU A 654 -1.50 11.99 2.01
N GLY A 655 -0.27 11.60 1.70
CA GLY A 655 0.85 11.90 2.59
C GLY A 655 1.11 13.39 2.71
N GLU A 656 1.01 14.10 1.60
CA GLU A 656 1.16 15.56 1.59
C GLU A 656 0.04 16.22 2.39
N ALA A 657 -1.19 15.70 2.28
CA ALA A 657 -2.29 16.23 3.09
C ALA A 657 -2.02 16.05 4.58
N ALA A 658 -1.54 14.87 4.97
CA ALA A 658 -1.22 14.62 6.37
C ALA A 658 -0.14 15.56 6.88
N LYS A 659 0.93 15.74 6.11
CA LYS A 659 2.04 16.62 6.50
C LYS A 659 1.59 18.07 6.60
N GLY A 660 0.79 18.52 5.62
CA GLY A 660 0.31 19.90 5.62
C GLY A 660 -0.60 20.20 6.79
N LEU A 661 -1.50 19.26 7.10
CA LEU A 661 -2.39 19.44 8.26
C LEU A 661 -1.63 19.38 9.57
N TYR A 662 -0.62 18.51 9.64
CA TYR A 662 0.22 18.45 10.82
C TYR A 662 0.91 19.78 11.08
N GLU A 663 1.53 20.37 10.03
CA GLU A 663 2.20 21.66 10.15
C GLU A 663 1.23 22.75 10.55
N PHE A 664 0.07 22.78 9.92
CA PHE A 664 -0.93 23.80 10.28
C PHE A 664 -1.38 23.66 11.73
N ALA A 665 -1.74 22.45 12.12
CA ALA A 665 -2.29 22.23 13.46
C ALA A 665 -1.24 22.44 14.54
N TRP A 666 -0.05 21.85 14.38
CA TRP A 666 0.96 21.92 15.42
C TRP A 666 1.58 23.31 15.49
N ASN A 667 2.01 23.85 14.34
CA ASN A 667 2.76 25.10 14.33
C ASN A 667 1.84 26.32 14.30
N ASP A 668 1.01 26.42 13.27
CA ASP A 668 0.22 27.67 13.09
C ASP A 668 -0.81 27.81 14.21
N VAL A 669 -1.58 26.75 14.47
CA VAL A 669 -2.65 26.84 15.45
C VAL A 669 -2.08 26.72 16.87
N CYS A 670 -1.44 25.61 17.18
CA CYS A 670 -1.07 25.35 18.59
C CYS A 670 0.08 26.21 19.05
N ASP A 671 1.16 26.32 18.27
CA ASP A 671 2.35 27.04 18.72
C ASP A 671 2.15 28.54 18.68
N TRP A 672 1.38 29.05 17.75
CA TRP A 672 1.28 30.51 17.55
C TRP A 672 -0.09 31.07 17.79
N TYR A 673 -1.11 30.59 17.06
CA TYR A 673 -2.41 31.22 17.12
C TYR A 673 -3.03 31.16 18.51
N LEU A 674 -2.98 30.00 19.18
CA LEU A 674 -3.56 29.90 20.51
C LEU A 674 -2.88 30.83 21.49
N GLU A 675 -1.56 30.95 21.41
CA GLU A 675 -0.81 31.87 22.27
C GLU A 675 -1.20 33.32 21.99
N LEU A 676 -1.34 33.67 20.71
CA LEU A 676 -1.68 35.02 20.31
C LEU A 676 -3.08 35.42 20.77
N SER A 677 -3.96 34.44 20.93
CA SER A 677 -5.36 34.75 21.30
C SER A 677 -5.58 34.86 22.82
N LYS A 678 -4.63 34.41 23.61
CA LYS A 678 -4.84 34.28 25.09
C LYS A 678 -5.25 35.60 25.73
N ARG A 679 -4.53 36.70 25.45
CA ARG A 679 -4.84 37.99 26.08
C ARG A 679 -6.21 38.50 25.66
N ARG A 680 -6.60 38.26 24.44
CA ARG A 680 -7.88 38.73 23.91
C ARG A 680 -9.05 37.93 24.47
N LEU A 681 -8.83 36.63 24.74
CA LEU A 681 -9.84 35.77 25.31
C LEU A 681 -10.04 36.04 26.78
N ASN A 682 -9.05 36.62 27.45
CA ASN A 682 -9.07 36.89 28.88
C ASN A 682 -8.76 38.37 29.15
N PRO A 683 -9.74 39.26 28.96
CA PRO A 683 -9.50 40.69 29.03
C PRO A 683 -9.43 41.28 30.44
N GLY A 684 -9.50 40.46 31.46
CA GLY A 684 -9.39 40.93 32.82
C GLY A 684 -10.74 41.00 33.52
N GLU A 685 -10.73 41.47 34.80
CA GLU A 685 -11.93 41.47 35.64
C GLU A 685 -12.93 42.55 35.25
N HIS A 686 -12.46 43.69 34.73
CA HIS A 686 -13.33 44.80 34.40
C HIS A 686 -13.07 45.24 32.97
N PRO A 687 -13.43 44.42 31.99
CA PRO A 687 -13.12 44.75 30.60
C PRO A 687 -14.01 45.92 30.09
N SER A 688 -13.43 46.71 29.20
CA SER A 688 -14.19 47.73 28.49
C SER A 688 -15.13 47.09 27.48
N GLU A 689 -16.08 47.89 26.95
CA GLU A 689 -16.94 47.39 25.90
C GLU A 689 -16.15 46.98 24.68
N GLU A 690 -15.12 47.74 24.38
CA GLU A 690 -14.24 47.44 23.23
C GLU A 690 -13.53 46.12 23.45
N ALA A 691 -13.04 45.87 24.68
CA ALA A 691 -12.38 44.61 25.00
C ALA A 691 -13.34 43.41 24.93
N LEU A 692 -14.59 43.64 25.32
CA LEU A 692 -15.60 42.53 25.20
C LEU A 692 -15.94 42.27 23.76
N GLU A 693 -16.00 43.30 22.93
CA GLU A 693 -16.25 43.12 21.51
C GLU A 693 -15.09 42.35 20.86
N ASP A 694 -13.86 42.70 21.25
CA ASP A 694 -12.68 41.99 20.75
C ASP A 694 -12.65 40.53 21.24
N GLN A 695 -13.07 40.29 22.49
CA GLN A 695 -13.19 38.95 23.00
C GLN A 695 -14.16 38.13 22.18
N LEU A 696 -15.30 38.67 21.81
CA LEU A 696 -16.28 37.97 20.99
C LEU A 696 -15.64 37.60 19.63
N THR A 697 -14.94 38.57 19.02
CA THR A 697 -14.26 38.32 17.74
C THR A 697 -13.24 37.19 17.90
N ALA A 698 -12.44 37.22 18.97
CA ALA A 698 -11.47 36.18 19.23
C ALA A 698 -12.14 34.81 19.40
N LYS A 699 -13.27 34.76 20.10
CA LYS A 699 -14.00 33.50 20.26
C LYS A 699 -14.56 32.99 18.95
N GLN A 700 -15.10 33.90 18.12
CA GLN A 700 -15.64 33.51 16.82
C GLN A 700 -14.58 32.88 15.95
N VAL A 701 -13.39 33.48 15.90
CA VAL A 701 -12.29 32.99 15.09
C VAL A 701 -11.78 31.65 15.66
N LEU A 702 -11.63 31.58 16.98
CA LEU A 702 -11.15 30.36 17.63
C LEU A 702 -12.08 29.18 17.36
N ALA A 703 -13.37 29.39 17.51
CA ALA A 703 -14.34 28.31 17.26
C ALA A 703 -14.30 27.86 15.81
N LYS A 704 -14.16 28.79 14.89
CA LYS A 704 -14.12 28.45 13.46
C LYS A 704 -12.85 27.66 13.13
N VAL A 705 -11.70 28.13 13.62
CA VAL A 705 -10.43 27.49 13.31
C VAL A 705 -10.39 26.07 13.87
N ILE A 706 -10.79 25.90 15.13
CA ILE A 706 -10.72 24.61 15.79
C ILE A 706 -11.69 23.63 15.13
N SER A 707 -12.93 24.03 14.87
CA SER A 707 -13.92 23.12 14.32
C SER A 707 -13.57 22.74 12.88
N GLN A 708 -13.08 23.68 12.09
CA GLN A 708 -12.67 23.34 10.71
C GLN A 708 -11.41 22.49 10.70
N MET A 709 -10.51 22.71 11.63
CA MET A 709 -9.33 21.86 11.76
C MET A 709 -9.74 20.41 12.02
N HIS A 710 -10.70 20.20 12.92
CA HIS A 710 -11.19 18.85 13.16
C HIS A 710 -11.76 18.24 11.89
N LEU A 711 -12.53 18.99 11.15
CA LEU A 711 -13.17 18.48 9.95
C LEU A 711 -12.13 18.10 8.89
N MET A 712 -11.12 18.95 8.69
CA MET A 712 -10.09 18.67 7.68
C MET A 712 -9.24 17.46 8.07
N LEU A 713 -9.02 17.24 9.36
CA LEU A 713 -8.25 16.10 9.85
C LEU A 713 -9.07 14.81 9.89
N HIS A 714 -10.39 14.91 9.78
CA HIS A 714 -11.26 13.75 10.00
C HIS A 714 -10.89 12.55 9.12
N PRO A 715 -10.60 12.71 7.83
CA PRO A 715 -10.27 11.53 7.03
C PRO A 715 -9.06 10.76 7.56
N LEU A 716 -8.13 11.45 8.21
CA LEU A 716 -6.91 10.84 8.72
C LEU A 716 -7.08 10.28 10.12
N MET A 717 -7.82 10.99 10.97
CA MET A 717 -7.96 10.66 12.39
C MET A 717 -9.45 10.71 12.80
N PRO A 718 -10.23 9.78 12.27
CA PRO A 718 -11.69 9.96 12.34
C PRO A 718 -12.29 9.90 13.75
N HIS A 719 -11.73 9.07 14.64
CA HIS A 719 -12.34 8.90 15.96
C HIS A 719 -12.06 10.12 16.84
N LEU A 720 -10.81 10.54 16.88
CA LEU A 720 -10.41 11.71 17.66
C LEU A 720 -11.19 12.93 17.20
N THR A 721 -11.24 13.14 15.89
CA THR A 721 -11.89 14.34 15.37
C THR A 721 -13.40 14.32 15.60
N GLU A 722 -14.03 13.15 15.50
CA GLU A 722 -15.45 13.04 15.83
C GLU A 722 -15.68 13.46 17.27
N GLU A 723 -14.87 12.96 18.19
CA GLU A 723 -14.99 13.29 19.60
C GLU A 723 -14.78 14.78 19.85
N LEU A 724 -13.70 15.33 19.30
CA LEU A 724 -13.36 16.74 19.55
C LEU A 724 -14.39 17.67 18.92
N TRP A 725 -14.84 17.35 17.71
CA TRP A 725 -15.83 18.18 17.02
C TRP A 725 -17.15 18.23 17.81
N HIS A 726 -17.58 17.10 18.36
CA HIS A 726 -18.81 17.08 19.20
C HIS A 726 -18.65 17.93 20.44
N SER A 727 -17.48 17.93 21.04
CA SER A 727 -17.23 18.73 22.24
C SER A 727 -17.35 20.23 21.95
N VAL A 728 -16.90 20.65 20.76
CA VAL A 728 -16.91 22.06 20.38
C VAL A 728 -18.27 22.51 19.87
N THR A 729 -18.94 21.67 19.10
CA THR A 729 -20.20 22.04 18.45
C THR A 729 -21.43 21.70 19.29
N ALA A 730 -21.28 20.82 20.27
CA ALA A 730 -22.42 20.26 21.04
C ALA A 730 -23.44 19.59 20.14
N ALA A 731 -23.00 19.04 19.01
CA ALA A 731 -23.89 18.35 18.08
C ALA A 731 -24.50 17.14 18.76
N SER A 732 -25.70 16.75 18.31
CA SER A 732 -26.35 15.57 18.85
C SER A 732 -25.52 14.32 18.58
N GLU A 733 -25.78 13.26 19.36
CA GLU A 733 -25.04 12.02 19.23
C GLU A 733 -25.27 11.33 17.89
N THR A 734 -26.30 11.74 17.16
CA THR A 734 -26.62 11.17 15.86
C THR A 734 -26.26 12.08 14.67
N THR A 735 -25.67 13.23 14.97
CA THR A 735 -25.16 14.14 13.94
C THR A 735 -23.65 13.99 13.88
N PHE A 736 -23.14 13.44 12.79
CA PHE A 736 -21.74 13.04 12.72
C PHE A 736 -20.89 14.01 11.94
N LEU A 737 -19.69 14.27 12.44
CA LEU A 737 -18.66 14.98 11.68
C LEU A 737 -18.41 14.29 10.35
N ALA A 738 -18.41 12.98 10.35
CA ALA A 738 -18.13 12.17 9.16
C ALA A 738 -19.06 12.49 8.00
N LEU A 739 -20.25 13.06 8.29
CA LEU A 739 -21.26 13.33 7.26
C LEU A 739 -21.48 14.83 7.04
N GLN A 740 -20.60 15.65 7.57
CA GLN A 740 -20.69 17.10 7.38
C GLN A 740 -20.13 17.47 6.00
N UNK A 741 -20.28 18.47 5.59
CA UNK A 741 -19.84 18.97 4.39
C UNK A 741 -18.55 19.62 4.60
N TRP A 742 -17.72 19.56 3.63
CA TRP A 742 -16.42 20.25 3.59
C TRP A 742 -16.64 21.75 3.47
N PRO A 743 -15.96 22.55 4.27
CA PRO A 743 -16.24 24.00 4.22
C PRO A 743 -15.80 24.61 2.92
N VAL A 744 -16.59 25.60 2.47
CA VAL A 744 -16.23 26.38 1.28
C VAL A 744 -14.99 27.22 1.61
N VAL A 745 -14.03 27.26 0.69
CA VAL A 745 -12.84 28.07 0.89
C VAL A 745 -13.24 29.56 0.92
N ASP A 746 -12.79 30.25 1.97
CA ASP A 746 -13.03 31.70 2.09
C ASP A 746 -11.98 32.42 1.25
N GLU A 747 -12.30 32.66 -0.01
CA GLU A 747 -11.38 33.30 -0.94
C GLU A 747 -11.00 34.72 -0.51
N ILE A 748 -11.91 35.42 0.17
CA ILE A 748 -11.65 36.80 0.61
C ILE A 748 -10.59 36.83 1.71
N ALA A 749 -10.53 35.77 2.54
CA ALA A 749 -9.58 35.69 3.64
C ALA A 749 -8.14 35.43 3.15
N LEU A 750 -7.97 34.88 1.96
CA LEU A 750 -6.63 34.58 1.45
C LEU A 750 -5.84 35.87 1.20
N ASP A 751 -4.67 35.97 1.80
CA ASP A 751 -3.82 37.15 1.73
C ASP A 751 -2.36 36.73 1.81
N ASP A 752 -1.74 36.56 0.62
CA ASP A 752 -0.37 36.09 0.53
C ASP A 752 0.60 37.09 1.18
N ARG A 753 0.38 38.37 1.00
CA ARG A 753 1.25 39.39 1.59
C ARG A 753 1.21 39.38 3.09
N LEU A 754 0.00 39.24 3.64
CA LEU A 754 -0.13 39.13 5.09
C LEU A 754 0.57 37.91 5.64
N GLU A 755 0.42 36.75 4.99
CA GLU A 755 1.08 35.53 5.46
C GLU A 755 2.60 35.70 5.44
N ALA A 756 3.16 36.32 4.40
CA ALA A 756 4.58 36.55 4.30
C ALA A 756 5.05 37.54 5.39
N SER A 757 4.29 38.61 5.59
CA SER A 757 4.64 39.59 6.62
C SER A 757 4.54 39.03 8.02
N PHE A 758 3.55 38.19 8.26
CA PHE A 758 3.37 37.58 9.58
C PHE A 758 4.47 36.60 9.88
N SER A 759 5.02 35.94 8.88
CA SER A 759 6.21 35.15 9.08
C SER A 759 7.37 35.93 9.64
N UNK A 760 7.51 36.94 9.31
CA UNK A 760 8.41 37.86 9.70
C UNK A 760 8.18 38.23 11.06
N LEU A 761 7.00 38.47 11.40
CA LEU A 761 6.65 38.73 12.79
C LEU A 761 7.01 37.57 13.71
N ILE A 762 6.61 36.37 13.30
CA ILE A 762 6.93 35.15 14.04
C ILE A 762 8.44 35.00 14.22
N ALA A 763 9.18 35.22 13.13
CA ALA A 763 10.64 35.11 13.21
C ALA A 763 11.24 36.16 14.17
N ALA A 764 10.68 37.36 14.15
CA ALA A 764 11.15 38.42 15.07
C ALA A 764 10.91 38.00 16.53
N ILE A 765 9.73 37.44 16.81
CA ILE A 765 9.44 36.96 18.16
C ILE A 765 10.41 35.88 18.56
N ARG A 766 10.73 34.97 17.64
CA ARG A 766 11.71 33.93 17.93
C ARG A 766 13.09 34.51 18.24
N VAL A 767 13.49 35.54 17.49
CA VAL A 767 14.80 36.17 17.75
C VAL A 767 14.83 36.79 19.17
N VAL A 768 13.75 37.50 19.54
CA VAL A 768 13.69 38.07 20.89
C VAL A 768 13.76 36.98 21.96
N ARG A 769 13.00 35.92 21.77
CA ARG A 769 13.02 34.81 22.72
C ARG A 769 14.40 34.19 22.84
N ASN A 770 15.08 34.00 21.72
CA ASN A 770 16.43 33.48 21.75
C ASN A 770 17.40 34.41 22.48
N LEU A 771 17.29 35.71 22.22
CA LEU A 771 18.15 36.67 22.90
C LEU A 771 17.89 36.73 24.40
N ARG A 772 16.62 36.58 24.80
CA ARG A 772 16.31 36.50 26.24
C ARG A 772 16.97 35.28 26.89
N ALA A 773 16.94 34.13 26.17
CA ALA A 773 17.57 32.92 26.65
C ALA A 773 19.08 33.10 26.77
N VAL A 774 19.71 33.71 25.76
CA VAL A 774 21.14 33.98 25.80
C VAL A 774 21.50 34.87 26.99
N ALA A 775 20.66 35.87 27.25
CA ALA A 775 20.89 36.80 28.35
C ALA A 775 20.63 36.18 29.73
N GLY A 776 19.95 35.01 29.76
CA GLY A 776 19.65 34.39 31.04
C GLY A 776 18.54 35.07 31.80
N LEU A 777 17.65 35.75 31.10
CA LEU A 777 16.54 36.47 31.73
C LEU A 777 15.46 35.49 32.18
N LYS A 778 14.85 35.80 33.31
CA LYS A 778 13.71 35.01 33.78
C LYS A 778 12.52 35.20 32.85
N PRO A 779 11.72 34.18 32.68
CA PRO A 779 10.58 34.32 31.77
C PRO A 779 9.65 35.47 32.08
N SER A 780 9.53 35.87 33.35
CA SER A 780 8.60 36.90 33.77
C SER A 780 9.22 38.31 33.71
N GLN A 781 10.50 38.42 33.45
CA GLN A 781 11.17 39.72 33.54
C GLN A 781 10.91 40.53 32.26
N PRO A 782 10.30 41.73 32.37
CA PRO A 782 10.12 42.58 31.19
C PRO A 782 11.46 43.18 30.73
N VAL A 783 11.60 43.35 29.40
CA VAL A 783 12.76 43.98 28.83
C VAL A 783 12.35 44.86 27.65
N PRO A 784 13.06 45.97 27.43
CA PRO A 784 12.81 46.74 26.21
C PRO A 784 13.45 46.00 25.01
N VAL A 785 12.83 46.13 23.86
CA VAL A 785 13.39 45.59 22.65
C VAL A 785 13.29 46.60 21.53
N ARG A 786 14.25 46.56 20.62
CA ARG A 786 14.28 47.50 19.50
C ARG A 786 14.37 46.71 18.21
N PHE A 787 13.44 47.01 17.28
CA PHE A 787 13.42 46.44 15.95
C PHE A 787 13.91 47.51 14.95
N VAL A 788 14.90 47.15 14.16
CA VAL A 788 15.48 48.05 13.17
C VAL A 788 15.32 47.43 11.79
N THR A 789 14.60 48.07 10.92
CA THR A 789 14.43 47.59 9.55
C THR A 789 14.20 48.76 8.62
N GLY A 790 14.72 48.68 7.41
CA GLY A 790 14.45 49.66 6.37
C GLY A 790 13.31 49.28 5.47
N ARG A 791 12.65 48.14 5.72
CA ARG A 791 11.54 47.68 4.88
C ARG A 791 10.20 48.20 5.42
N PRO A 792 9.50 49.01 4.62
CA PRO A 792 8.22 49.57 5.09
C PRO A 792 7.17 48.49 5.38
N ALA A 793 7.16 47.38 4.64
CA ALA A 793 6.18 46.34 4.87
C ALA A 793 6.41 45.66 6.22
N LEU A 794 7.69 45.43 6.59
CA LEU A 794 8.00 44.86 7.91
C LEU A 794 7.63 45.87 9.00
N MET A 795 7.95 47.14 8.81
CA MET A 795 7.63 48.16 9.78
C MET A 795 6.13 48.15 10.05
N ALA A 796 5.34 48.09 8.96
CA ALA A 796 3.87 48.13 9.10
C ALA A 796 3.34 46.92 9.90
N VAL A 797 3.88 45.70 9.64
CA VAL A 797 3.37 44.56 10.36
C VAL A 797 3.79 44.56 11.83
N PHE A 798 5.00 45.10 12.11
CA PHE A 798 5.43 45.24 13.50
C PHE A 798 4.57 46.25 14.25
N GLU A 799 4.21 47.35 13.59
CA GLU A 799 3.32 48.35 14.20
C GLU A 799 1.97 47.73 14.55
N GLN A 800 1.40 46.98 13.62
CA GLN A 800 0.10 46.36 13.86
C GLN A 800 0.20 45.25 14.91
N GLY A 801 1.34 44.58 14.98
CA GLY A 801 1.53 43.46 15.87
C GLY A 801 2.22 43.80 17.18
N THR A 802 2.34 45.07 17.54
CA THR A 802 3.09 45.47 18.75
C THR A 802 2.53 44.81 20.01
N ALA A 803 1.21 44.74 20.15
CA ALA A 803 0.60 44.10 21.31
C ALA A 803 0.94 42.62 21.38
N ASP A 804 0.96 41.96 20.25
CA ASP A 804 1.31 40.52 20.18
C ASP A 804 2.78 40.31 20.50
N ILE A 805 3.65 41.17 19.95
CA ILE A 805 5.08 41.06 20.25
C ILE A 805 5.31 41.23 21.76
N THR A 806 4.69 42.27 22.33
CA THR A 806 4.83 42.54 23.78
C THR A 806 4.36 41.33 24.60
N ALA A 807 3.19 40.80 24.28
CA ALA A 807 2.65 39.71 25.04
C ALA A 807 3.50 38.43 24.95
N LEU A 808 4.00 38.11 23.76
CA LEU A 808 4.71 36.83 23.55
C LEU A 808 6.19 36.90 23.90
N THR A 809 6.77 38.12 24.04
CA THR A 809 8.18 38.27 24.38
C THR A 809 8.41 38.87 25.78
N ARG A 810 7.32 39.27 26.44
CA ARG A 810 7.41 39.99 27.72
C ARG A 810 8.22 41.30 27.56
N ALA A 811 8.05 41.94 26.42
CA ALA A 811 8.75 43.22 26.18
C ALA A 811 8.12 44.31 27.02
N GLU A 812 8.97 45.09 27.72
CA GLU A 812 8.52 46.28 28.42
C GLU A 812 8.07 47.36 27.43
N SER A 813 8.79 47.48 26.32
CA SER A 813 8.50 48.40 25.23
C SER A 813 9.05 47.82 23.95
N VAL A 814 8.46 48.20 22.83
CA VAL A 814 8.92 47.81 21.52
C VAL A 814 9.17 49.09 20.73
N GLU A 815 10.44 49.38 20.44
CA GLU A 815 10.84 50.52 19.61
C GLU A 815 10.96 50.04 18.17
N LEU A 816 10.36 50.77 17.24
CA LEU A 816 10.45 50.44 15.82
C LEU A 816 11.19 51.59 15.13
N MET A 817 12.30 51.27 14.49
CA MET A 817 13.20 52.28 13.93
C MET A 817 13.68 51.87 12.55
N THR A 818 13.93 52.92 11.72
CA THR A 818 14.71 52.73 10.50
C THR A 818 16.20 52.71 10.89
N PRO A 819 17.06 52.18 9.97
CA PRO A 819 18.49 52.19 10.27
C PRO A 819 19.05 53.58 10.58
N LEU A 820 18.56 54.63 9.88
CA LEU A 820 19.00 55.99 10.18
C LEU A 820 18.58 56.42 11.58
N GLN A 821 17.38 56.10 11.99
CA GLN A 821 16.89 56.43 13.32
C GLN A 821 17.72 55.70 14.40
N ALA A 822 18.08 54.46 14.08
CA ALA A 822 18.90 53.69 15.04
C ALA A 822 20.29 54.26 15.19
N GLU A 823 20.90 54.77 14.11
CA GLU A 823 22.20 55.40 14.19
C GLU A 823 22.17 56.64 15.07
N ALA A 824 21.04 57.41 15.00
CA ALA A 824 20.90 58.61 15.78
C ALA A 824 20.63 58.35 17.25
N ALA A 825 20.23 57.16 17.61
CA ALA A 825 19.91 56.77 19.00
C ALA A 825 20.55 55.45 19.37
N PRO A 826 21.89 55.39 19.45
CA PRO A 826 22.55 54.10 19.73
C PRO A 826 22.21 53.57 21.10
N VAL A 827 22.28 52.24 21.24
CA VAL A 827 22.10 51.53 22.48
C VAL A 827 23.51 51.13 23.00
N ALA A 828 23.77 51.44 24.25
CA ALA A 828 25.13 51.26 24.78
C ALA A 828 25.54 49.80 24.89
N ARG A 829 24.68 48.95 25.41
CA ARG A 829 24.98 47.53 25.57
C ARG A 829 23.75 46.74 25.23
N ALA A 830 23.85 45.95 24.19
CA ALA A 830 22.71 45.20 23.73
C ALA A 830 23.17 43.88 23.09
N LEU A 831 22.39 42.85 23.27
CA LEU A 831 22.51 41.65 22.45
C LEU A 831 21.80 41.89 21.14
N ALA A 832 22.39 41.45 20.05
CA ALA A 832 21.83 41.65 18.73
C ALA A 832 21.49 40.32 18.06
N GLY A 833 20.40 40.30 17.32
CA GLY A 833 20.04 39.18 16.50
C GLY A 833 19.55 39.70 15.18
N VAL A 834 19.52 38.84 14.16
CA VAL A 834 19.13 39.21 12.81
C VAL A 834 18.17 38.15 12.25
N SER A 835 17.14 38.62 11.57
CA SER A 835 16.27 37.76 10.81
C SER A 835 15.95 38.46 9.49
N GLY A 836 16.54 37.98 8.40
CA GLY A 836 16.41 38.63 7.14
C GLY A 836 16.89 40.07 7.19
N GLU A 837 16.02 41.05 6.85
CA GLU A 837 16.37 42.46 6.86
C GLU A 837 15.97 43.15 8.17
N LEU A 838 15.67 42.37 9.19
CA LEU A 838 15.35 42.90 10.51
C LEU A 838 16.53 42.67 11.45
N GLN A 839 16.92 43.74 12.17
CA GLN A 839 17.83 43.63 13.29
C GLN A 839 17.05 43.80 14.58
N VAL A 840 17.27 42.91 15.53
CA VAL A 840 16.65 42.99 16.84
C VAL A 840 17.74 43.31 17.89
N LEU A 841 17.50 44.32 18.67
CA LEU A 841 18.41 44.69 19.75
C LEU A 841 17.71 44.51 21.09
N LEU A 842 18.39 43.83 22.00
CA LEU A 842 17.92 43.63 23.36
C LEU A 842 18.84 44.35 24.31
N PRO A 843 18.51 45.61 24.73
CA PRO A 843 19.35 46.34 25.70
C PRO A 843 19.37 45.61 27.03
N ILE A 844 20.53 45.36 27.55
CA ILE A 844 20.68 44.54 28.77
C ILE A 844 21.29 45.26 29.92
N GLU A 845 21.72 46.49 29.74
CA GLU A 845 22.35 47.25 30.81
C GLU A 845 21.37 47.39 32.00
N GLY A 846 21.85 46.98 33.17
CA GLY A 846 21.01 47.03 34.38
C GLY A 846 20.06 45.86 34.53
N LEU A 847 20.01 44.96 33.56
CA LEU A 847 19.04 43.86 33.59
C LEU A 847 19.70 42.52 33.85
N VAL A 848 21.02 42.37 33.53
CA VAL A 848 21.70 41.09 33.66
C VAL A 848 23.07 41.32 34.28
N ASP A 849 23.66 40.26 34.83
CA ASP A 849 25.05 40.26 35.27
C ASP A 849 25.95 40.12 34.03
N LEU A 850 26.56 41.21 33.65
CA LEU A 850 27.39 41.24 32.47
C LEU A 850 28.55 40.27 32.50
N GLU A 851 29.18 40.14 33.67
CA GLU A 851 30.29 39.18 33.79
C GLU A 851 29.83 37.76 33.59
N ALA A 852 28.70 37.40 34.18
CA ALA A 852 28.15 36.07 33.99
C ALA A 852 27.75 35.80 32.54
N LEU A 853 27.19 36.80 31.88
CA LEU A 853 26.80 36.67 30.49
C LEU A 853 28.04 36.53 29.60
N GLN A 854 29.08 37.35 29.85
CA GLN A 854 30.32 37.22 29.10
C GLN A 854 30.95 35.85 29.30
N GLY A 855 30.88 35.31 30.52
CA GLY A 855 31.39 33.98 30.79
C GLY A 855 30.64 32.89 30.04
N ARG A 856 29.31 33.01 29.97
CA ARG A 856 28.52 32.04 29.22
C ARG A 856 28.81 32.09 27.72
N LEU A 857 28.98 33.30 27.17
CA LEU A 857 29.33 33.45 25.77
C LEU A 857 30.69 32.88 25.46
N GLU A 858 31.65 33.07 26.37
CA GLU A 858 32.96 32.48 26.19
C GLU A 858 32.90 30.96 26.21
N LYS A 859 32.06 30.38 27.08
CA LYS A 859 31.87 28.95 27.13
C LYS A 859 31.20 28.44 25.83
N ASP A 860 30.25 29.21 25.35
CA ASP A 860 29.57 28.84 24.08
C ASP A 860 30.56 28.83 22.92
N ILE A 861 31.46 29.83 22.88
CA ILE A 861 32.51 29.89 21.87
C ILE A 861 33.41 28.67 21.97
N ALA A 862 33.87 28.35 23.22
CA ALA A 862 34.78 27.22 23.43
C ALA A 862 34.11 25.89 23.01
N LYS A 863 32.84 25.72 23.38
CA LYS A 863 32.11 24.52 23.02
C LYS A 863 31.98 24.39 21.52
N ALA A 864 31.60 25.49 20.84
CA ALA A 864 31.42 25.46 19.38
C ALA A 864 32.76 25.21 18.69
N GLU A 865 33.85 25.80 19.18
CA GLU A 865 35.17 25.59 18.60
C GLU A 865 35.60 24.14 18.72
N LYS A 866 35.32 23.52 19.87
CA LYS A 866 35.61 22.09 20.06
C LYS A 866 34.84 21.24 19.11
N GLU A 867 33.53 21.54 18.91
CA GLU A 867 32.73 20.81 18.01
C GLU A 867 33.19 20.98 16.55
N ILE A 868 33.60 22.22 16.20
CA ILE A 868 34.16 22.51 14.88
C ILE A 868 35.38 21.66 14.63
N LYS A 869 36.28 21.63 15.62
CA LYS A 869 37.52 20.88 15.49
C LYS A 869 37.25 19.39 15.30
N GLY A 870 36.31 18.84 16.08
CA GLY A 870 35.98 17.44 15.96
C GLY A 870 35.34 17.09 14.59
N LEU A 871 34.41 17.92 14.15
CA LEU A 871 33.74 17.68 12.88
C LEU A 871 34.68 17.90 11.71
N ALA A 872 35.50 18.93 11.75
CA ALA A 872 36.47 19.18 10.69
C ALA A 872 37.51 18.08 10.62
N GLY A 873 37.97 17.58 11.81
CA GLY A 873 38.86 16.46 11.83
C GLY A 873 38.28 15.19 11.21
N ARG A 874 37.00 14.93 11.49
CA ARG A 874 36.33 13.78 10.92
C ARG A 874 36.23 13.91 9.40
N LEU A 875 35.83 15.08 8.92
CA LEU A 875 35.74 15.31 7.49
C LEU A 875 37.11 15.28 6.81
N GLY A 876 38.17 15.62 7.51
CA GLY A 876 39.54 15.57 6.99
C GLY A 876 40.13 14.16 6.95
N ASN A 877 39.45 13.19 7.54
CA ASN A 877 39.91 11.81 7.54
C ASN A 877 39.41 11.11 6.29
N PRO A 878 40.31 10.67 5.40
CA PRO A 878 39.83 10.02 4.16
C PRO A 878 38.99 8.77 4.40
N ASN A 879 39.25 8.04 5.48
CA ASN A 879 38.47 6.85 5.79
C ASN A 879 37.01 7.20 6.06
N PHE A 880 36.76 8.34 6.70
CA PHE A 880 35.37 8.77 6.91
C PHE A 880 34.80 9.43 5.66
N ALA A 881 35.52 10.39 5.09
CA ALA A 881 35.00 11.22 4.02
C ALA A 881 34.71 10.42 2.76
N GLU A 882 35.50 9.38 2.50
CA GLU A 882 35.38 8.60 1.27
C GLU A 882 34.63 7.30 1.47
N LYS A 883 34.63 6.74 2.68
CA LYS A 883 34.07 5.41 2.91
C LYS A 883 32.76 5.39 3.68
N ALA A 884 32.43 6.45 4.40
CA ALA A 884 31.18 6.51 5.14
C ALA A 884 30.01 6.74 4.18
N PRO A 885 28.78 6.34 4.57
CA PRO A 885 27.62 6.62 3.72
C PRO A 885 27.47 8.11 3.41
N ALA A 886 27.02 8.42 2.21
CA ALA A 886 26.92 9.81 1.76
C ALA A 886 26.02 10.64 2.68
N ALA A 887 24.95 10.04 3.20
CA ALA A 887 24.06 10.77 4.11
C ALA A 887 24.75 11.14 5.41
N VAL A 888 25.62 10.26 5.92
CA VAL A 888 26.36 10.53 7.16
C VAL A 888 27.36 11.64 6.93
N VAL A 889 28.05 11.64 5.81
CA VAL A 889 28.99 12.69 5.46
C VAL A 889 28.29 14.04 5.32
N ALA A 890 27.13 14.03 4.66
CA ALA A 890 26.35 15.26 4.48
C ALA A 890 25.86 15.81 5.81
N GLU A 891 25.46 14.95 6.73
CA GLU A 891 25.03 15.36 8.06
C GLU A 891 26.21 15.99 8.83
N CYS A 892 27.38 15.39 8.70
CA CYS A 892 28.57 15.91 9.35
C CYS A 892 28.93 17.30 8.81
N LYS A 893 28.83 17.49 7.48
CA LYS A 893 29.07 18.80 6.87
C LYS A 893 28.09 19.87 7.37
N ALA A 894 26.79 19.47 7.45
CA ALA A 894 25.75 20.38 7.93
C ALA A 894 26.00 20.76 9.39
N ASN A 895 26.37 19.79 10.21
CA ASN A 895 26.65 20.06 11.61
C ASN A 895 27.86 20.96 11.76
N LEU A 896 28.89 20.80 10.93
CA LEU A 896 30.05 21.68 10.95
C LEU A 896 29.68 23.11 10.61
N ALA A 897 28.87 23.29 9.55
CA ALA A 897 28.42 24.62 9.15
C ALA A 897 27.62 25.29 10.26
N GLU A 898 26.75 24.53 10.91
CA GLU A 898 25.94 25.07 12.01
C GLU A 898 26.83 25.48 13.20
N ALA A 899 27.83 24.65 13.54
CA ALA A 899 28.74 24.97 14.66
C ALA A 899 29.53 26.24 14.35
N GLU A 900 29.96 26.41 13.10
CA GLU A 900 30.68 27.62 12.70
C GLU A 900 29.82 28.87 12.84
N VAL A 901 28.52 28.74 12.45
CA VAL A 901 27.60 29.87 12.61
C VAL A 901 27.41 30.22 14.08
N GLN A 902 27.25 29.21 14.94
CA GLN A 902 27.06 29.46 16.36
C GLN A 902 28.28 30.10 16.99
N ALA A 903 29.51 29.66 16.62
CA ALA A 903 30.71 30.25 17.14
C ALA A 903 30.85 31.72 16.75
N GLN A 904 30.56 32.00 15.47
CA GLN A 904 30.68 33.38 14.99
C GLN A 904 29.65 34.28 15.65
N LEU A 905 28.42 33.77 15.83
CA LEU A 905 27.37 34.54 16.48
C LEU A 905 27.72 34.86 17.93
N ALA A 906 28.26 33.87 18.68
CA ALA A 906 28.67 34.08 20.06
C ALA A 906 29.80 35.09 20.14
N ARG A 907 30.78 35.03 19.23
CA ARG A 907 31.88 36.02 19.21
C ARG A 907 31.37 37.42 18.96
N LYS A 908 30.42 37.56 18.02
CA LYS A 908 29.84 38.87 17.73
C LYS A 908 29.10 39.42 18.94
N ARG A 909 28.33 38.56 19.62
CA ARG A 909 27.61 38.99 20.81
C ARG A 909 28.56 39.42 21.91
N LEU A 910 29.70 38.72 22.09
CA LEU A 910 30.69 39.10 23.08
C LEU A 910 31.28 40.45 22.75
N VAL A 911 31.58 40.70 21.46
CA VAL A 911 32.09 42.00 21.02
C VAL A 911 31.07 43.09 21.28
N ASP A 912 29.78 42.83 20.99
CA ASP A 912 28.72 43.82 21.18
C ASP A 912 28.54 44.22 22.63
N LEU A 913 28.90 43.36 23.55
CA LEU A 913 28.80 43.69 24.98
C LEU A 913 29.93 44.61 25.46
N GLY A 914 30.88 44.84 24.63
CA GLY A 914 32.00 45.70 24.96
C GLY A 914 33.06 44.97 25.60
#